data_839d63306a539fc9884e63d8fad3f104
#
_entry.id   839d63306a539fc9884e63d8fad3f104
#
_cell.length_a   1.000
_cell.length_b   1.000
_cell.length_c   1.000
_cell.angle_alpha   90.00
_cell.angle_beta   90.00
_cell.angle_gamma   90.00
#
_symmetry.space_group_name_H-M   'P 1'
#
loop_
_entity.id
_entity.type
_entity.pdbx_description
1 polymer ?
#
loop_
_entity_poly.entity_id
_entity_poly.type
_entity_poly.pdbx_seq_one_letter_code
_entity_poly.pdbx_strand_id
1 'polypeptide(L)'
;VPRIVAATIQWARPAPTAARRQRAMAAPAARADRDGSRKFDRHAGVPNAFGGAAIAAFLPMLNLRLVAFLSTVFLFGAALPAQCAVDWQPIGGAPGVSGVGARVSCSTMWDPDGAGPLPPRLVLAGRFSHVGNVQATNIAVGDPTAKTWAPLGAGIPGVDSYSVVHALATLPNGDLVAAGQFGLYSGAAGDNIVRWNGLAWVPLGFGCNSTVYSLLTLGNGDLIAGGSFTFADNAPVARIARWNGSAWSPLGSGIGSNPFGGSEAVIALATTSSGDLLAGGVFTSVGGVTAKRLARWNGAAWSEFAGGAVDTVRAIHRRANGDIVVGGDFSAIGGVAAANLARWNGVAWSAFGAAPNGSVNRIVGMGNDEVVVGGSFTTIGGVAANRVARWNGMAWSSFAAGPATSCDWLQSLPNGDLIASGETFATGATTVASRVARWNGASWSAIADGGTSGDVRAIATLPNGDLVVTGTLTSIGGVAVNRIARWNGMTWSPLGNGLGAYVGSAGNALAVMPNGDLVVGGDFNTMLGAPANFIARWNGMSWSALGSGVAQVVNCLAVAPDGTLLVGGNFVNGASGANAARIARWNGVGWFALGAGVSAPVRAVVVLPDGKVVVGGDFTVAGIATASRIAQWDGMAWSTYGAGCNGPVHGLAALRDGSLAVVGDFTAAGGAPANRAARWTGTAWQALGAGADALVSAVHELADGDLLVGGRFASIGGVAADAIARWNAGAWSAVGAGVTGSVQAFARRADGQVAIGGAFGGANGQASTGFAWLVSTCAATVAAGGTGCPGSGGGNDYAARNLPWTGGTYRLRATGLPAFAFAVVVTGFSAANVPLALALPPSPAACTLRVSPDLTEVAVVAGGALDVQLALPDSPALVGLVLRQQLVLMEVNAQLQFVQNTVSNALTATVGMF
;
A
#
# COMPACT_ATOMS: atom_id res chain seq x y z
N VAL A 1 -13.38 -30.14 -44.06
CA VAL A 1 -14.83 -30.34 -43.94
C VAL A 1 -15.07 -31.72 -43.39
N PRO A 2 -15.59 -31.93 -42.19
CA PRO A 2 -17.02 -31.91 -41.92
C PRO A 2 -17.46 -31.21 -40.62
N ARG A 3 -18.56 -30.58 -40.70
CA ARG A 3 -19.78 -30.42 -39.89
C ARG A 3 -19.70 -30.42 -38.36
N ILE A 4 -20.07 -29.25 -37.85
CA ILE A 4 -20.51 -28.88 -36.52
C ILE A 4 -21.88 -29.52 -36.23
N VAL A 5 -22.05 -30.11 -35.04
CA VAL A 5 -23.36 -30.39 -34.44
C VAL A 5 -23.44 -29.62 -33.13
N ALA A 6 -24.37 -28.68 -33.06
CA ALA A 6 -24.75 -27.94 -31.88
C ALA A 6 -25.70 -28.77 -31.00
N ALA A 7 -25.43 -28.89 -29.72
CA ALA A 7 -26.36 -29.45 -28.72
C ALA A 7 -26.82 -28.34 -27.79
N THR A 8 -28.10 -28.07 -27.83
CA THR A 8 -28.86 -27.16 -26.96
C THR A 8 -29.16 -27.86 -25.64
N ILE A 9 -28.79 -27.30 -24.52
CA ILE A 9 -29.21 -27.75 -23.18
C ILE A 9 -30.28 -26.79 -22.66
N GLN A 10 -31.49 -27.34 -22.50
CA GLN A 10 -32.65 -26.70 -21.87
C GLN A 10 -32.50 -26.76 -20.33
N TRP A 11 -32.71 -25.63 -19.66
CA TRP A 11 -32.87 -25.54 -18.21
C TRP A 11 -34.36 -25.76 -17.83
N ALA A 12 -34.60 -26.73 -16.99
CA ALA A 12 -35.89 -27.01 -16.40
C ALA A 12 -36.11 -26.11 -15.16
N ARG A 13 -37.28 -25.47 -15.11
CA ARG A 13 -37.82 -24.77 -13.91
C ARG A 13 -38.45 -25.83 -12.98
N PRO A 14 -38.36 -25.68 -11.64
CA PRO A 14 -39.26 -26.38 -10.72
C PRO A 14 -40.54 -25.56 -10.48
N ALA A 15 -41.65 -26.25 -10.39
CA ALA A 15 -43.00 -25.75 -10.17
C ALA A 15 -43.31 -25.53 -8.67
N PRO A 16 -44.41 -24.80 -8.32
CA PRO A 16 -44.68 -24.31 -7.00
C PRO A 16 -45.60 -25.25 -6.19
N THR A 17 -45.42 -25.30 -4.88
CA THR A 17 -46.38 -25.94 -3.96
C THR A 17 -47.23 -24.89 -3.23
N ALA A 18 -48.46 -25.27 -3.06
CA ALA A 18 -49.67 -24.52 -2.73
C ALA A 18 -49.88 -24.21 -1.23
N ALA A 19 -50.49 -23.04 -0.99
CA ALA A 19 -51.73 -22.72 -0.32
C ALA A 19 -51.91 -22.92 1.21
N ARG A 20 -52.33 -21.83 1.84
CA ARG A 20 -53.60 -21.63 2.55
C ARG A 20 -53.75 -20.17 2.99
N ARG A 21 -54.77 -19.58 2.42
CA ARG A 21 -56.03 -18.87 2.86
C ARG A 21 -56.06 -18.38 4.32
N GLN A 22 -56.30 -17.08 4.55
CA GLN A 22 -57.67 -16.54 4.82
C GLN A 22 -57.57 -15.02 5.10
N ARG A 23 -58.38 -14.31 4.41
CA ARG A 23 -59.52 -13.36 4.54
C ARG A 23 -59.16 -11.89 4.79
N ALA A 24 -59.46 -11.20 3.85
CA ALA A 24 -60.23 -10.02 3.48
C ALA A 24 -61.11 -9.37 4.56
N MET A 25 -61.05 -8.04 4.64
CA MET A 25 -62.23 -7.13 4.70
C MET A 25 -61.74 -5.71 4.39
N ALA A 26 -62.08 -5.21 3.27
CA ALA A 26 -63.07 -4.22 2.84
C ALA A 26 -62.95 -2.81 3.43
N ALA A 27 -62.75 -1.87 2.51
CA ALA A 27 -62.99 -0.43 2.66
C ALA A 27 -64.48 -0.09 2.76
N PRO A 28 -64.86 1.12 3.20
CA PRO A 28 -65.41 2.00 2.17
C PRO A 28 -65.04 3.48 2.29
N ALA A 29 -65.22 4.15 1.17
CA ALA A 29 -65.20 5.59 0.94
C ALA A 29 -66.50 6.29 1.37
N ALA A 30 -66.45 7.58 1.69
CA ALA A 30 -67.47 8.62 1.34
C ALA A 30 -67.05 9.97 1.91
N ARG A 31 -66.79 10.92 1.04
CA ARG A 31 -67.60 12.11 0.71
C ARG A 31 -67.75 13.17 1.82
N ALA A 32 -67.12 14.33 1.49
CA ALA A 32 -67.75 15.65 1.23
C ALA A 32 -68.68 16.25 2.31
N ASP A 33 -68.39 17.42 2.78
CA ASP A 33 -69.05 18.71 2.39
C ASP A 33 -68.61 19.88 3.29
N ARG A 34 -68.32 21.00 2.61
CA ARG A 34 -68.77 22.38 2.86
C ARG A 34 -68.72 23.05 4.24
N ASP A 35 -68.11 24.19 4.14
CA ASP A 35 -68.67 25.52 4.42
C ASP A 35 -68.21 26.26 5.68
N GLY A 36 -67.85 27.50 5.48
CA GLY A 36 -68.05 28.48 6.56
C GLY A 36 -66.92 29.53 6.79
N SER A 37 -66.73 30.41 5.85
CA SER A 37 -66.70 31.88 5.96
C SER A 37 -66.19 32.57 7.23
N ARG A 38 -65.51 33.70 7.00
CA ARG A 38 -65.38 35.03 7.56
C ARG A 38 -64.03 35.36 8.17
N LYS A 39 -63.35 36.29 7.49
CA LYS A 39 -63.34 37.73 7.47
C LYS A 39 -62.58 38.48 8.54
N PHE A 40 -61.85 39.46 8.05
CA PHE A 40 -61.33 40.73 8.63
C PHE A 40 -59.90 40.70 9.10
N ASP A 41 -59.04 41.65 8.89
CA ASP A 41 -59.03 42.89 8.08
C ASP A 41 -57.59 43.43 7.94
N ARG A 42 -57.35 44.10 6.82
CA ARG A 42 -56.53 45.26 6.52
C ARG A 42 -55.32 45.64 7.39
N HIS A 43 -54.20 45.87 6.74
CA HIS A 43 -53.69 47.24 6.46
C HIS A 43 -52.57 47.29 5.41
N ALA A 44 -52.82 48.11 4.41
CA ALA A 44 -51.96 49.02 3.66
C ALA A 44 -50.62 48.52 3.12
N GLY A 45 -50.37 48.35 1.89
CA GLY A 45 -50.58 49.19 0.74
C GLY A 45 -49.41 50.08 0.38
N VAL A 46 -48.50 49.58 -0.56
CA VAL A 46 -47.67 50.47 -1.42
C VAL A 46 -47.58 49.81 -2.81
N PRO A 47 -47.65 50.52 -3.90
CA PRO A 47 -48.01 49.96 -5.22
C PRO A 47 -46.78 49.43 -5.99
N ASN A 48 -46.97 48.29 -6.59
CA ASN A 48 -46.15 47.80 -7.68
C ASN A 48 -46.47 48.54 -8.97
N ALA A 49 -45.57 49.34 -9.45
CA ALA A 49 -45.48 49.69 -10.85
C ALA A 49 -44.02 49.98 -11.18
N PHE A 50 -43.34 49.04 -11.86
CA PHE A 50 -42.44 49.38 -12.96
C PHE A 50 -41.92 48.09 -13.62
N GLY A 51 -42.26 47.93 -14.88
CA GLY A 51 -41.35 47.44 -15.89
C GLY A 51 -41.17 45.94 -16.07
N GLY A 52 -42.24 45.14 -16.02
CA GLY A 52 -42.15 43.67 -16.37
C GLY A 52 -41.96 43.35 -17.86
N ALA A 53 -41.76 44.32 -18.74
CA ALA A 53 -41.76 44.08 -20.20
C ALA A 53 -40.37 43.83 -20.81
N ALA A 54 -39.29 44.27 -20.14
CA ALA A 54 -37.93 44.08 -20.68
C ALA A 54 -37.24 42.75 -20.26
N ILE A 55 -37.69 42.13 -19.17
CA ILE A 55 -37.11 40.82 -18.71
C ILE A 55 -37.86 39.65 -19.34
N ALA A 56 -39.15 39.80 -19.73
CA ALA A 56 -39.92 38.72 -20.31
C ALA A 56 -39.59 38.39 -21.79
N ALA A 57 -38.85 39.25 -22.49
CA ALA A 57 -38.45 39.00 -23.88
C ALA A 57 -37.14 38.15 -24.01
N PHE A 58 -36.36 38.03 -22.93
CA PHE A 58 -35.10 37.27 -22.96
C PHE A 58 -35.19 35.82 -22.41
N LEU A 59 -36.17 35.53 -21.60
CA LEU A 59 -36.34 34.21 -20.98
C LEU A 59 -36.76 33.06 -21.88
N PRO A 60 -37.57 33.24 -22.97
CA PRO A 60 -37.99 32.10 -23.78
C PRO A 60 -36.90 31.51 -24.70
N MET A 61 -35.86 32.28 -25.03
CA MET A 61 -34.75 31.76 -25.88
C MET A 61 -33.66 31.02 -25.11
N LEU A 62 -33.62 31.22 -23.80
CA LEU A 62 -32.55 30.59 -22.95
C LEU A 62 -32.83 29.12 -22.65
N ASN A 63 -34.09 28.74 -22.41
CA ASN A 63 -34.45 27.37 -22.03
C ASN A 63 -34.46 26.37 -23.20
N LEU A 64 -34.68 26.83 -24.45
CA LEU A 64 -34.67 25.93 -25.60
C LEU A 64 -33.24 25.55 -26.08
N ARG A 65 -32.26 26.42 -25.84
CA ARG A 65 -30.87 26.15 -26.24
C ARG A 65 -30.14 25.26 -25.23
N LEU A 66 -30.48 25.31 -23.94
CA LEU A 66 -29.89 24.46 -22.91
C LEU A 66 -30.29 22.99 -23.08
N VAL A 67 -31.53 22.69 -23.42
CA VAL A 67 -32.03 21.32 -23.68
C VAL A 67 -31.53 20.78 -25.03
N ALA A 68 -31.38 21.63 -26.05
CA ALA A 68 -30.83 21.21 -27.34
C ALA A 68 -29.33 20.97 -27.30
N PHE A 69 -28.56 21.68 -26.45
CA PHE A 69 -27.13 21.51 -26.35
C PHE A 69 -26.74 20.26 -25.55
N LEU A 70 -27.45 19.92 -24.48
CA LEU A 70 -27.27 18.63 -23.80
C LEU A 70 -27.60 17.44 -24.72
N SER A 71 -28.56 17.62 -25.68
CA SER A 71 -28.90 16.58 -26.66
C SER A 71 -27.89 16.49 -27.81
N THR A 72 -27.22 17.58 -28.19
CA THR A 72 -26.26 17.60 -29.31
C THR A 72 -24.86 17.18 -28.92
N VAL A 73 -24.43 17.34 -27.65
CA VAL A 73 -23.16 16.79 -27.15
C VAL A 73 -23.19 15.25 -27.13
N PHE A 74 -24.40 14.65 -27.04
CA PHE A 74 -24.58 13.20 -27.18
C PHE A 74 -24.57 12.67 -28.63
N LEU A 75 -24.60 13.53 -29.65
CA LEU A 75 -24.70 13.10 -31.07
C LEU A 75 -23.40 13.26 -31.88
N PHE A 76 -22.36 13.91 -31.36
CA PHE A 76 -21.04 13.87 -31.94
C PHE A 76 -20.17 12.83 -31.21
N GLY A 77 -20.56 11.59 -31.32
CA GLY A 77 -19.75 10.43 -30.92
C GLY A 77 -18.60 10.18 -31.91
N ALA A 78 -17.67 11.13 -32.05
CA ALA A 78 -16.32 10.79 -32.43
C ALA A 78 -15.66 10.28 -31.16
N ALA A 79 -15.39 8.98 -31.10
CA ALA A 79 -14.63 8.35 -30.03
C ALA A 79 -13.29 9.08 -29.87
N LEU A 80 -13.23 10.03 -28.96
CA LEU A 80 -11.95 10.43 -28.40
C LEU A 80 -11.47 9.26 -27.55
N PRO A 81 -10.22 8.83 -27.70
CA PRO A 81 -9.73 7.71 -26.92
C PRO A 81 -9.89 8.06 -25.44
N ALA A 82 -10.69 7.28 -24.74
CA ALA A 82 -10.80 7.28 -23.30
C ALA A 82 -9.43 6.88 -22.72
N GLN A 83 -8.61 7.84 -22.33
CA GLN A 83 -7.26 7.58 -21.81
C GLN A 83 -6.93 8.45 -20.61
N CYS A 84 -7.88 8.65 -19.72
CA CYS A 84 -7.56 9.17 -18.40
C CYS A 84 -7.82 8.06 -17.40
N ALA A 85 -6.82 7.28 -17.12
CA ALA A 85 -6.82 6.37 -15.98
C ALA A 85 -6.26 7.13 -14.76
N VAL A 86 -6.76 6.83 -13.58
CA VAL A 86 -6.02 7.10 -12.35
C VAL A 86 -4.77 6.24 -12.44
N ASP A 87 -3.64 6.85 -12.62
CA ASP A 87 -2.37 6.14 -12.73
C ASP A 87 -1.69 6.12 -11.37
N TRP A 88 -1.22 4.96 -11.00
CA TRP A 88 -0.40 4.78 -9.83
C TRP A 88 1.05 4.91 -10.25
N GLN A 89 1.78 5.87 -9.66
CA GLN A 89 3.22 5.92 -9.81
C GLN A 89 3.85 5.22 -8.61
N PRO A 90 4.32 3.98 -8.78
CA PRO A 90 5.09 3.29 -7.77
C PRO A 90 6.44 3.98 -7.62
N ILE A 91 6.93 4.12 -6.40
CA ILE A 91 8.31 4.57 -6.16
C ILE A 91 9.32 3.42 -6.24
N GLY A 92 8.90 2.29 -6.78
CA GLY A 92 9.67 1.07 -6.88
C GLY A 92 9.41 0.08 -5.73
N GLY A 93 9.67 -1.19 -5.96
CA GLY A 93 9.60 -2.24 -4.95
C GLY A 93 10.71 -2.14 -3.90
N ALA A 94 10.69 -2.94 -2.85
CA ALA A 94 11.80 -3.04 -1.90
C ALA A 94 13.08 -3.48 -2.63
N PRO A 95 14.27 -2.96 -2.27
CA PRO A 95 15.52 -3.41 -2.87
C PRO A 95 15.75 -4.89 -2.52
N GLY A 96 15.45 -5.79 -3.44
CA GLY A 96 15.43 -7.23 -3.25
C GLY A 96 14.05 -7.84 -3.48
N VAL A 97 13.54 -8.62 -2.55
CA VAL A 97 12.20 -9.23 -2.62
C VAL A 97 11.27 -8.68 -1.54
N SER A 98 9.99 -8.58 -1.85
CA SER A 98 8.97 -8.03 -0.93
C SER A 98 7.69 -8.86 -0.90
N GLY A 99 6.86 -8.62 0.12
CA GLY A 99 5.62 -9.33 0.42
C GLY A 99 5.53 -9.71 1.90
N VAL A 100 4.37 -10.21 2.33
CA VAL A 100 4.15 -10.63 3.72
C VAL A 100 5.05 -11.81 4.09
N GLY A 101 5.99 -11.61 5.02
CA GLY A 101 6.99 -12.61 5.42
C GLY A 101 7.92 -13.01 4.27
N ALA A 102 8.23 -12.08 3.35
CA ALA A 102 9.05 -12.34 2.18
C ALA A 102 10.42 -12.94 2.54
N ARG A 103 10.82 -13.95 1.77
CA ARG A 103 12.14 -14.57 1.83
C ARG A 103 12.46 -15.28 0.52
N VAL A 104 13.73 -15.35 0.16
CA VAL A 104 14.23 -16.26 -0.87
C VAL A 104 14.72 -17.51 -0.17
N SER A 105 14.17 -18.67 -0.52
CA SER A 105 14.48 -19.97 0.09
C SER A 105 15.33 -20.84 -0.81
N CYS A 106 15.32 -20.60 -2.12
CA CYS A 106 16.14 -21.32 -3.08
C CYS A 106 16.38 -20.47 -4.34
N SER A 107 17.43 -20.79 -5.07
CA SER A 107 17.73 -20.26 -6.39
C SER A 107 18.49 -21.28 -7.23
N THR A 108 18.46 -21.12 -8.55
CA THR A 108 19.24 -21.92 -9.48
C THR A 108 19.57 -21.11 -10.72
N MET A 109 20.67 -21.47 -11.38
CA MET A 109 20.89 -21.04 -12.77
C MET A 109 20.08 -21.94 -13.69
N TRP A 110 19.23 -21.35 -14.50
CA TRP A 110 18.35 -22.05 -15.43
C TRP A 110 18.60 -21.57 -16.84
N ASP A 111 18.85 -22.54 -17.71
CA ASP A 111 19.03 -22.36 -19.13
C ASP A 111 17.74 -22.84 -19.83
N PRO A 112 16.95 -21.90 -20.39
CA PRO A 112 15.63 -22.23 -20.93
C PRO A 112 15.68 -23.02 -22.26
N ASP A 113 16.79 -22.94 -22.99
CA ASP A 113 16.97 -23.57 -24.31
C ASP A 113 18.16 -24.55 -24.35
N GLY A 114 18.77 -24.86 -23.20
CA GLY A 114 19.87 -25.82 -23.06
C GLY A 114 21.15 -25.32 -23.73
N ALA A 115 21.56 -25.94 -24.83
CA ALA A 115 22.72 -25.52 -25.62
C ALA A 115 22.39 -24.43 -26.65
N GLY A 116 21.23 -23.78 -26.52
CA GLY A 116 20.76 -22.74 -27.43
C GLY A 116 21.46 -21.39 -27.25
N PRO A 117 21.01 -20.36 -27.97
CA PRO A 117 21.65 -19.04 -27.96
C PRO A 117 21.33 -18.17 -26.71
N LEU A 118 20.36 -18.56 -25.87
CA LEU A 118 19.98 -17.78 -24.70
C LEU A 118 20.95 -18.08 -23.53
N PRO A 119 21.49 -17.06 -22.88
CA PRO A 119 22.36 -17.30 -21.72
C PRO A 119 21.54 -17.83 -20.52
N PRO A 120 22.16 -18.66 -19.67
CA PRO A 120 21.57 -19.06 -18.40
C PRO A 120 21.19 -17.88 -17.53
N ARG A 121 20.00 -17.91 -16.92
CA ARG A 121 19.45 -16.85 -16.09
C ARG A 121 19.28 -17.30 -14.65
N LEU A 122 19.39 -16.37 -13.71
CA LEU A 122 19.13 -16.68 -12.32
C LEU A 122 17.62 -16.78 -12.06
N VAL A 123 17.18 -17.89 -11.48
CA VAL A 123 15.82 -18.04 -10.93
C VAL A 123 15.89 -17.94 -9.43
N LEU A 124 15.09 -17.06 -8.86
CA LEU A 124 14.86 -16.93 -7.41
C LEU A 124 13.50 -17.51 -7.08
N ALA A 125 13.42 -18.28 -6.00
CA ALA A 125 12.14 -18.75 -5.50
C ALA A 125 12.10 -18.77 -3.96
N GLY A 126 10.88 -18.73 -3.41
CA GLY A 126 10.69 -18.64 -1.97
C GLY A 126 9.27 -18.29 -1.62
N ARG A 127 9.14 -17.30 -0.75
CA ARG A 127 7.88 -16.65 -0.40
C ARG A 127 8.03 -15.16 -0.63
N PHE A 128 7.43 -14.63 -1.67
CA PHE A 128 7.43 -13.21 -2.00
C PHE A 128 6.35 -12.91 -3.05
N SER A 129 5.93 -11.68 -3.12
CA SER A 129 5.01 -11.19 -4.14
C SER A 129 5.69 -10.36 -5.23
N HIS A 130 6.91 -9.84 -4.96
CA HIS A 130 7.63 -8.99 -5.90
C HIS A 130 9.15 -9.19 -5.79
N VAL A 131 9.84 -8.94 -6.91
CA VAL A 131 11.30 -8.74 -6.96
C VAL A 131 11.56 -7.35 -7.51
N GLY A 132 12.09 -6.45 -6.69
CA GLY A 132 12.15 -5.04 -7.02
C GLY A 132 10.75 -4.48 -7.29
N ASN A 133 10.55 -3.90 -8.45
CA ASN A 133 9.27 -3.38 -8.94
C ASN A 133 8.49 -4.37 -9.84
N VAL A 134 8.92 -5.62 -9.91
CA VAL A 134 8.26 -6.64 -10.74
C VAL A 134 7.40 -7.54 -9.86
N GLN A 135 6.11 -7.62 -10.15
CA GLN A 135 5.23 -8.59 -9.52
C GLN A 135 5.61 -10.01 -9.95
N ALA A 136 5.91 -10.86 -8.97
CA ALA A 136 6.32 -12.24 -9.20
C ALA A 136 5.95 -13.09 -7.98
N THR A 137 4.95 -13.91 -8.13
CA THR A 137 4.42 -14.71 -7.01
C THR A 137 5.31 -15.91 -6.76
N ASN A 138 6.10 -15.87 -5.68
CA ASN A 138 6.95 -16.95 -5.16
C ASN A 138 8.09 -17.42 -6.08
N ILE A 139 8.16 -16.95 -7.34
CA ILE A 139 9.22 -17.30 -8.29
C ILE A 139 9.43 -16.19 -9.33
N ALA A 140 10.69 -15.87 -9.62
CA ALA A 140 11.09 -14.88 -10.62
C ALA A 140 12.37 -15.30 -11.33
N VAL A 141 12.51 -14.86 -12.59
CA VAL A 141 13.72 -15.07 -13.40
C VAL A 141 14.34 -13.74 -13.80
N GLY A 142 15.67 -13.62 -13.76
CA GLY A 142 16.29 -12.35 -14.11
C GLY A 142 17.82 -12.37 -14.14
N ASP A 143 18.36 -11.16 -14.34
CA ASP A 143 19.79 -10.87 -14.23
C ASP A 143 20.03 -9.95 -13.03
N PRO A 144 20.70 -10.45 -11.97
CA PRO A 144 20.99 -9.66 -10.77
C PRO A 144 22.06 -8.58 -11.00
N THR A 145 22.81 -8.64 -12.11
CA THR A 145 23.81 -7.62 -12.48
C THR A 145 23.13 -6.44 -13.13
N ALA A 146 22.30 -6.69 -14.13
CA ALA A 146 21.50 -5.68 -14.81
C ALA A 146 20.27 -5.26 -13.98
N LYS A 147 19.99 -5.95 -12.86
CA LYS A 147 18.80 -5.77 -11.99
C LYS A 147 17.48 -5.90 -12.74
N THR A 148 17.47 -6.68 -13.80
CA THR A 148 16.26 -6.91 -14.62
C THR A 148 15.61 -8.23 -14.21
N TRP A 149 14.32 -8.18 -13.87
CA TRP A 149 13.53 -9.32 -13.42
C TRP A 149 12.25 -9.46 -14.22
N ALA A 150 11.76 -10.68 -14.30
CA ALA A 150 10.46 -11.01 -14.88
C ALA A 150 9.77 -12.10 -14.07
N PRO A 151 8.43 -12.14 -14.00
CA PRO A 151 7.74 -13.29 -13.47
C PRO A 151 7.95 -14.50 -14.37
N LEU A 152 7.92 -15.70 -13.79
CA LEU A 152 7.93 -16.95 -14.56
C LEU A 152 6.48 -17.45 -14.68
N GLY A 153 5.83 -17.15 -15.80
CA GLY A 153 4.39 -17.37 -15.99
C GLY A 153 3.55 -16.56 -14.98
N ALA A 154 2.48 -17.18 -14.50
CA ALA A 154 1.64 -16.60 -13.44
C ALA A 154 2.28 -16.69 -12.02
N GLY A 155 3.51 -17.19 -11.90
CA GLY A 155 4.14 -17.54 -10.63
C GLY A 155 3.61 -18.87 -10.07
N ILE A 156 3.97 -19.15 -8.81
CA ILE A 156 3.48 -20.33 -8.08
C ILE A 156 2.53 -19.85 -7.00
N PRO A 157 1.21 -19.87 -7.25
CA PRO A 157 0.22 -19.44 -6.28
C PRO A 157 0.20 -20.41 -5.09
N GLY A 158 -0.25 -19.93 -3.94
CA GLY A 158 -0.54 -20.77 -2.79
C GLY A 158 -1.94 -20.49 -2.28
N VAL A 159 -2.55 -21.49 -1.67
CA VAL A 159 -3.90 -21.38 -1.09
C VAL A 159 -3.92 -20.60 0.23
N ASP A 160 -2.75 -20.30 0.79
CA ASP A 160 -2.62 -19.59 2.07
C ASP A 160 -1.39 -18.68 2.13
N SER A 161 -1.30 -17.89 3.20
CA SER A 161 -0.18 -17.01 3.49
C SER A 161 1.12 -17.74 3.89
N TYR A 162 1.14 -19.08 3.89
CA TYR A 162 2.29 -19.93 4.29
C TYR A 162 2.98 -20.60 3.10
N SER A 163 2.48 -20.43 1.88
CA SER A 163 3.06 -21.04 0.68
C SER A 163 4.48 -20.58 0.42
N VAL A 164 5.39 -21.55 0.25
CA VAL A 164 6.85 -21.32 0.06
C VAL A 164 7.41 -22.32 -0.94
N VAL A 165 8.18 -21.84 -1.91
CA VAL A 165 9.04 -22.70 -2.74
C VAL A 165 10.36 -22.93 -2.00
N HIS A 166 10.71 -24.19 -1.75
CA HIS A 166 11.92 -24.58 -1.00
C HIS A 166 13.06 -25.08 -1.88
N ALA A 167 12.75 -25.64 -3.05
CA ALA A 167 13.75 -26.26 -3.92
C ALA A 167 13.44 -26.01 -5.40
N LEU A 168 14.50 -25.88 -6.19
CA LEU A 168 14.49 -25.79 -7.64
C LEU A 168 15.43 -26.83 -8.22
N ALA A 169 15.09 -27.42 -9.37
CA ALA A 169 15.96 -28.31 -10.15
C ALA A 169 15.67 -28.15 -11.64
N THR A 170 16.69 -28.31 -12.48
CA THR A 170 16.54 -28.34 -13.94
C THR A 170 16.59 -29.76 -14.41
N LEU A 171 15.67 -30.18 -15.29
CA LEU A 171 15.67 -31.49 -15.94
C LEU A 171 16.54 -31.44 -17.21
N PRO A 172 17.00 -32.60 -17.72
CA PRO A 172 17.85 -32.65 -18.91
C PRO A 172 17.24 -32.05 -20.19
N ASN A 173 15.90 -31.97 -20.25
CA ASN A 173 15.16 -31.35 -21.37
C ASN A 173 15.02 -29.81 -21.24
N GLY A 174 15.65 -29.18 -20.23
CA GLY A 174 15.58 -27.76 -19.97
C GLY A 174 14.40 -27.33 -19.10
N ASP A 175 13.45 -28.22 -18.79
CA ASP A 175 12.33 -27.88 -17.89
C ASP A 175 12.82 -27.54 -16.48
N LEU A 176 12.19 -26.54 -15.85
CA LEU A 176 12.47 -26.16 -14.46
C LEU A 176 11.42 -26.77 -13.53
N VAL A 177 11.88 -27.51 -12.52
CA VAL A 177 11.00 -28.03 -11.46
C VAL A 177 11.11 -27.15 -10.22
N ALA A 178 9.97 -26.81 -9.65
CA ALA A 178 9.83 -26.08 -8.39
C ALA A 178 9.06 -26.93 -7.39
N ALA A 179 9.56 -27.00 -6.15
CA ALA A 179 8.94 -27.77 -5.09
C ALA A 179 8.99 -27.03 -3.74
N GLY A 180 8.05 -27.34 -2.86
CA GLY A 180 7.97 -26.64 -1.60
C GLY A 180 6.79 -27.03 -0.72
N GLN A 181 6.20 -26.04 -0.11
CA GLN A 181 4.93 -26.13 0.62
C GLN A 181 3.92 -25.22 -0.06
N PHE A 182 3.14 -25.75 -0.98
CA PHE A 182 2.10 -25.03 -1.69
C PHE A 182 1.07 -26.01 -2.23
N GLY A 183 -0.22 -25.71 -2.00
CA GLY A 183 -1.33 -26.44 -2.60
C GLY A 183 -1.90 -25.60 -3.75
N LEU A 184 -2.15 -26.23 -4.91
CA LEU A 184 -2.84 -25.55 -5.99
C LEU A 184 -4.37 -25.55 -5.74
N TYR A 185 -4.88 -26.62 -5.11
CA TYR A 185 -6.23 -26.77 -4.48
C TYR A 185 -6.22 -28.13 -3.79
N SER A 186 -6.92 -28.31 -2.68
CA SER A 186 -6.99 -29.61 -1.98
C SER A 186 -7.44 -30.73 -2.92
N GLY A 187 -6.53 -31.64 -3.25
CA GLY A 187 -6.78 -32.77 -4.16
C GLY A 187 -6.57 -32.51 -5.65
N ALA A 188 -5.99 -31.37 -6.05
CA ALA A 188 -5.62 -31.11 -7.44
C ALA A 188 -4.23 -31.69 -7.76
N ALA A 189 -4.03 -32.07 -9.01
CA ALA A 189 -2.72 -32.51 -9.48
C ALA A 189 -1.67 -31.40 -9.34
N GLY A 190 -0.47 -31.74 -8.82
CA GLY A 190 0.66 -30.83 -8.71
C GLY A 190 0.91 -30.24 -7.33
N ASP A 191 0.25 -30.73 -6.27
CA ASP A 191 0.52 -30.26 -4.92
C ASP A 191 1.98 -30.42 -4.52
N ASN A 192 2.57 -29.35 -3.98
CA ASN A 192 3.94 -29.25 -3.48
C ASN A 192 5.08 -29.46 -4.49
N ILE A 193 4.78 -29.81 -5.77
CA ILE A 193 5.78 -29.93 -6.83
C ILE A 193 5.17 -29.72 -8.21
N VAL A 194 5.76 -28.84 -9.01
CA VAL A 194 5.31 -28.47 -10.37
C VAL A 194 6.49 -28.30 -11.31
N ARG A 195 6.25 -28.39 -12.61
CA ARG A 195 7.24 -28.24 -13.68
C ARG A 195 6.85 -27.13 -14.63
N TRP A 196 7.79 -26.24 -14.94
CA TRP A 196 7.70 -25.26 -16.00
C TRP A 196 8.20 -25.86 -17.32
N ASN A 197 7.35 -25.94 -18.31
CA ASN A 197 7.64 -26.57 -19.63
C ASN A 197 8.03 -25.54 -20.72
N GLY A 198 8.40 -24.33 -20.33
CA GLY A 198 8.69 -23.23 -21.24
C GLY A 198 7.48 -22.32 -21.50
N LEU A 199 6.25 -22.77 -21.28
CA LEU A 199 5.01 -22.03 -21.56
C LEU A 199 4.14 -21.88 -20.32
N ALA A 200 4.02 -22.93 -19.50
CA ALA A 200 3.14 -22.96 -18.35
C ALA A 200 3.69 -23.86 -17.22
N TRP A 201 3.22 -23.60 -16.00
CA TRP A 201 3.38 -24.52 -14.90
C TRP A 201 2.43 -25.70 -15.08
N VAL A 202 3.00 -26.90 -15.10
CA VAL A 202 2.24 -28.14 -15.23
C VAL A 202 2.54 -29.08 -14.07
N PRO A 203 1.60 -29.92 -13.66
CA PRO A 203 1.82 -30.91 -12.60
C PRO A 203 2.96 -31.88 -12.94
N LEU A 204 3.63 -32.39 -11.90
CA LEU A 204 4.53 -33.52 -11.98
C LEU A 204 3.84 -34.74 -11.33
N GLY A 205 2.98 -35.43 -12.09
CA GLY A 205 2.03 -36.40 -11.53
C GLY A 205 0.95 -35.70 -10.72
N PHE A 206 0.43 -36.35 -9.67
CA PHE A 206 -0.45 -35.74 -8.68
C PHE A 206 0.32 -34.94 -7.59
N GLY A 207 1.67 -34.92 -7.68
CA GLY A 207 2.50 -34.19 -6.70
C GLY A 207 2.80 -34.98 -5.43
N CYS A 208 3.12 -34.27 -4.36
CA CYS A 208 3.45 -34.80 -3.04
C CYS A 208 2.46 -34.32 -1.97
N ASN A 209 2.08 -35.18 -1.03
CA ASN A 209 1.08 -34.87 0.00
C ASN A 209 1.57 -33.95 1.14
N SER A 210 2.85 -33.57 1.16
CA SER A 210 3.43 -32.65 2.15
C SER A 210 4.68 -31.99 1.58
N THR A 211 5.32 -31.14 2.40
CA THR A 211 6.47 -30.30 1.99
C THR A 211 7.61 -31.06 1.36
N VAL A 212 8.06 -30.57 0.20
CA VAL A 212 9.31 -31.00 -0.45
C VAL A 212 10.40 -29.95 -0.13
N TYR A 213 11.48 -30.36 0.54
CA TYR A 213 12.56 -29.47 0.96
C TYR A 213 13.76 -29.45 0.01
N SER A 214 13.97 -30.55 -0.75
CA SER A 214 15.13 -30.68 -1.63
C SER A 214 14.80 -31.43 -2.90
N LEU A 215 15.46 -31.02 -3.99
CA LEU A 215 15.41 -31.64 -5.31
C LEU A 215 16.85 -31.87 -5.79
N LEU A 216 17.06 -32.98 -6.50
CA LEU A 216 18.34 -33.30 -7.14
C LEU A 216 18.09 -34.05 -8.45
N THR A 217 18.58 -33.53 -9.56
CA THR A 217 18.60 -34.25 -10.83
C THR A 217 19.85 -35.11 -10.91
N LEU A 218 19.70 -36.41 -11.11
CA LEU A 218 20.80 -37.36 -11.29
C LEU A 218 21.36 -37.30 -12.70
N GLY A 219 22.56 -37.82 -12.90
CA GLY A 219 23.22 -37.88 -14.21
C GLY A 219 22.49 -38.69 -15.30
N ASN A 220 21.58 -39.59 -14.91
CA ASN A 220 20.73 -40.38 -15.83
C ASN A 220 19.42 -39.64 -16.17
N GLY A 221 19.19 -38.42 -15.64
CA GLY A 221 18.02 -37.60 -15.86
C GLY A 221 16.87 -37.79 -14.86
N ASP A 222 16.97 -38.75 -13.95
CA ASP A 222 15.96 -38.90 -12.91
C ASP A 222 15.99 -37.76 -11.90
N LEU A 223 14.82 -37.35 -11.43
CA LEU A 223 14.68 -36.37 -10.37
C LEU A 223 14.42 -37.05 -9.02
N ILE A 224 15.21 -36.70 -8.02
CA ILE A 224 15.00 -37.12 -6.64
C ILE A 224 14.37 -35.96 -5.88
N ALA A 225 13.27 -36.24 -5.17
CA ALA A 225 12.61 -35.31 -4.23
C ALA A 225 12.78 -35.85 -2.81
N GLY A 226 13.18 -34.96 -1.89
CA GLY A 226 13.29 -35.23 -0.46
C GLY A 226 12.47 -34.24 0.34
N GLY A 227 11.80 -34.70 1.41
CA GLY A 227 10.91 -33.82 2.19
C GLY A 227 10.31 -34.47 3.42
N SER A 228 9.15 -34.04 3.83
CA SER A 228 8.32 -34.64 4.89
C SER A 228 7.14 -35.47 4.36
N PHE A 229 6.97 -35.53 3.06
CA PHE A 229 5.86 -36.21 2.40
C PHE A 229 5.93 -37.76 2.57
N THR A 230 4.74 -38.37 2.58
CA THR A 230 4.57 -39.83 2.69
C THR A 230 3.90 -40.47 1.47
N PHE A 231 3.42 -39.64 0.53
CA PHE A 231 2.87 -40.04 -0.76
C PHE A 231 3.45 -39.16 -1.87
N ALA A 232 3.75 -39.74 -3.00
CA ALA A 232 3.99 -39.07 -4.28
C ALA A 232 3.18 -39.79 -5.34
N ASP A 233 2.39 -39.03 -6.14
CA ASP A 233 1.48 -39.57 -7.17
C ASP A 233 0.51 -40.64 -6.63
N ASN A 234 -0.01 -40.44 -5.41
CA ASN A 234 -0.81 -41.39 -4.65
C ASN A 234 -0.12 -42.74 -4.29
N ALA A 235 1.15 -42.92 -4.67
CA ALA A 235 1.96 -44.07 -4.25
C ALA A 235 2.60 -43.79 -2.88
N PRO A 236 2.55 -44.72 -1.93
CA PRO A 236 3.21 -44.55 -0.66
C PRO A 236 4.73 -44.53 -0.84
N VAL A 237 5.35 -43.44 -0.34
CA VAL A 237 6.80 -43.21 -0.32
C VAL A 237 7.17 -42.66 1.06
N ALA A 238 8.37 -43.00 1.53
CA ALA A 238 8.78 -42.55 2.85
C ALA A 238 9.78 -41.39 2.71
N ARG A 239 9.28 -40.15 2.59
CA ARG A 239 10.02 -38.88 2.62
C ARG A 239 11.07 -38.67 1.50
N ILE A 240 11.21 -39.64 0.60
CA ILE A 240 12.08 -39.58 -0.56
C ILE A 240 11.48 -40.37 -1.73
N ALA A 241 11.48 -39.80 -2.91
CA ALA A 241 10.90 -40.39 -4.09
C ALA A 241 11.73 -40.07 -5.34
N ARG A 242 11.62 -40.90 -6.36
CA ARG A 242 12.29 -40.78 -7.66
C ARG A 242 11.23 -40.58 -8.76
N TRP A 243 11.40 -39.58 -9.59
CA TRP A 243 10.69 -39.36 -10.84
C TRP A 243 11.58 -39.76 -12.00
N ASN A 244 11.14 -40.71 -12.85
CA ASN A 244 11.90 -41.21 -13.96
C ASN A 244 11.60 -40.55 -15.30
N GLY A 245 10.90 -39.40 -15.30
CA GLY A 245 10.43 -38.71 -16.48
C GLY A 245 8.92 -38.95 -16.77
N SER A 246 8.35 -40.04 -16.21
CA SER A 246 6.94 -40.40 -16.44
C SER A 246 6.17 -40.76 -15.17
N ALA A 247 6.80 -41.30 -14.17
CA ALA A 247 6.14 -41.72 -12.93
C ALA A 247 7.01 -41.58 -11.69
N TRP A 248 6.38 -41.37 -10.54
CA TRP A 248 7.02 -41.44 -9.23
C TRP A 248 7.19 -42.88 -8.74
N SER A 249 8.29 -43.14 -8.10
CA SER A 249 8.59 -44.44 -7.46
C SER A 249 9.34 -44.25 -6.12
N PRO A 250 9.14 -45.13 -5.13
CA PRO A 250 9.91 -45.08 -3.90
C PRO A 250 11.36 -45.47 -4.13
N LEU A 251 12.28 -44.97 -3.30
CA LEU A 251 13.66 -45.43 -3.22
C LEU A 251 13.79 -46.45 -2.07
N GLY A 252 13.66 -47.72 -2.39
CA GLY A 252 13.60 -48.78 -1.37
C GLY A 252 12.43 -48.53 -0.40
N SER A 253 12.58 -48.83 0.88
CA SER A 253 11.60 -48.50 1.92
C SER A 253 11.70 -47.06 2.46
N GLY A 254 12.59 -46.24 1.87
CA GLY A 254 12.73 -44.82 2.17
C GLY A 254 13.24 -44.49 3.58
N ILE A 255 12.90 -43.30 4.08
CA ILE A 255 13.29 -42.79 5.40
C ILE A 255 12.24 -43.21 6.43
N GLY A 256 12.66 -44.01 7.44
CA GLY A 256 11.77 -44.57 8.44
C GLY A 256 11.38 -43.64 9.57
N SER A 257 10.35 -44.06 10.33
CA SER A 257 9.81 -43.28 11.46
C SER A 257 10.71 -43.32 12.69
N ASN A 258 10.86 -42.18 13.34
CA ASN A 258 11.49 -42.04 14.64
C ASN A 258 10.55 -42.59 15.73
N PRO A 259 10.91 -43.62 16.50
CA PRO A 259 10.05 -44.17 17.55
C PRO A 259 9.74 -43.18 18.70
N PHE A 260 10.42 -42.00 18.73
CA PHE A 260 10.25 -41.01 19.78
C PHE A 260 9.38 -39.79 19.33
N GLY A 261 8.71 -39.86 18.18
CA GLY A 261 7.75 -38.85 17.73
C GLY A 261 8.45 -37.52 17.40
N GLY A 262 8.82 -37.29 16.14
CA GLY A 262 9.38 -36.04 15.63
C GLY A 262 9.07 -35.90 14.14
N SER A 263 9.07 -34.66 13.62
CA SER A 263 8.85 -34.37 12.20
C SER A 263 10.08 -34.77 11.40
N GLU A 264 10.13 -36.02 10.93
CA GLU A 264 11.22 -36.51 10.08
C GLU A 264 11.14 -35.89 8.69
N ALA A 265 12.30 -35.54 8.15
CA ALA A 265 12.44 -34.99 6.82
C ALA A 265 13.80 -35.21 6.19
N VAL A 266 13.83 -35.34 4.87
CA VAL A 266 15.03 -35.18 4.05
C VAL A 266 15.15 -33.69 3.68
N ILE A 267 16.26 -33.07 4.14
CA ILE A 267 16.50 -31.63 3.95
C ILE A 267 17.53 -31.38 2.86
N ALA A 268 18.52 -32.22 2.72
CA ALA A 268 19.62 -32.08 1.79
C ALA A 268 19.85 -33.35 0.98
N LEU A 269 20.14 -33.19 -0.30
CA LEU A 269 20.49 -34.23 -1.25
C LEU A 269 21.79 -33.88 -1.96
N ALA A 270 22.64 -34.85 -2.19
CA ALA A 270 23.85 -34.73 -3.01
C ALA A 270 24.24 -36.10 -3.60
N THR A 271 25.22 -36.15 -4.52
CA THR A 271 25.80 -37.37 -5.02
C THR A 271 27.27 -37.49 -4.61
N THR A 272 27.74 -38.70 -4.38
CA THR A 272 29.17 -39.00 -4.24
C THR A 272 29.88 -38.98 -5.61
N SER A 273 31.20 -39.09 -5.62
CA SER A 273 31.97 -39.26 -6.89
C SER A 273 31.69 -40.61 -7.59
N SER A 274 31.22 -41.63 -6.84
CA SER A 274 30.73 -42.90 -7.42
C SER A 274 29.31 -42.84 -7.98
N GLY A 275 28.60 -41.70 -7.85
CA GLY A 275 27.23 -41.58 -8.29
C GLY A 275 26.17 -41.98 -7.27
N ASP A 276 26.59 -42.47 -6.08
CA ASP A 276 25.62 -42.79 -5.02
C ASP A 276 24.91 -41.55 -4.48
N LEU A 277 23.65 -41.70 -4.13
CA LEU A 277 22.87 -40.61 -3.56
C LEU A 277 23.12 -40.51 -2.04
N LEU A 278 23.37 -39.29 -1.57
CA LEU A 278 23.41 -38.92 -0.16
C LEU A 278 22.15 -38.18 0.22
N ALA A 279 21.54 -38.56 1.34
CA ALA A 279 20.41 -37.91 1.95
C ALA A 279 20.75 -37.48 3.38
N GLY A 280 20.57 -36.20 3.66
CA GLY A 280 20.76 -35.61 4.99
C GLY A 280 19.46 -34.94 5.50
N GLY A 281 19.28 -34.92 6.84
CA GLY A 281 18.08 -34.34 7.36
C GLY A 281 17.84 -34.60 8.85
N VAL A 282 16.56 -34.78 9.21
CA VAL A 282 16.10 -35.17 10.55
C VAL A 282 15.51 -36.59 10.46
N PHE A 283 16.31 -37.60 10.72
CA PHE A 283 15.87 -39.00 10.73
C PHE A 283 16.87 -39.88 11.49
N THR A 284 16.41 -41.03 11.94
CA THR A 284 17.23 -42.02 12.70
C THR A 284 17.32 -43.38 12.01
N SER A 285 16.55 -43.63 10.97
CA SER A 285 16.58 -44.87 10.19
C SER A 285 16.29 -44.62 8.71
N VAL A 286 16.79 -45.48 7.85
CA VAL A 286 16.57 -45.50 6.42
C VAL A 286 16.57 -46.93 5.92
N GLY A 287 15.64 -47.31 5.03
CA GLY A 287 15.62 -48.66 4.48
C GLY A 287 15.47 -49.76 5.50
N GLY A 288 14.94 -49.47 6.70
CA GLY A 288 14.85 -50.42 7.81
C GLY A 288 16.13 -50.57 8.64
N VAL A 289 17.23 -49.84 8.30
CA VAL A 289 18.48 -49.83 9.06
C VAL A 289 18.67 -48.53 9.81
N THR A 290 19.37 -48.55 10.95
CA THR A 290 19.74 -47.33 11.68
C THR A 290 20.62 -46.44 10.82
N ALA A 291 20.29 -45.19 10.69
CA ALA A 291 21.12 -44.16 10.01
C ALA A 291 20.89 -42.81 10.68
N LYS A 292 21.92 -42.26 11.29
CA LYS A 292 21.90 -41.02 12.08
C LYS A 292 21.99 -39.79 11.16
N ARG A 293 20.84 -39.27 10.70
CA ARG A 293 20.70 -37.98 9.94
C ARG A 293 21.46 -37.92 8.62
N LEU A 294 22.24 -38.95 8.24
CA LEU A 294 23.00 -39.01 6.99
C LEU A 294 23.03 -40.44 6.46
N ALA A 295 22.55 -40.65 5.26
CA ALA A 295 22.38 -41.95 4.63
C ALA A 295 22.86 -41.96 3.19
N ARG A 296 23.22 -43.14 2.68
CA ARG A 296 23.70 -43.41 1.31
C ARG A 296 22.81 -44.43 0.64
N TRP A 297 22.40 -44.15 -0.58
CA TRP A 297 21.72 -45.06 -1.51
C TRP A 297 22.68 -45.43 -2.65
N ASN A 298 23.02 -46.70 -2.79
CA ASN A 298 23.98 -47.19 -3.79
C ASN A 298 23.33 -47.64 -5.10
N GLY A 299 22.07 -47.27 -5.33
CA GLY A 299 21.29 -47.75 -6.48
C GLY A 299 20.37 -48.95 -6.17
N ALA A 300 20.68 -49.73 -5.11
CA ALA A 300 19.94 -50.92 -4.72
C ALA A 300 19.46 -50.90 -3.26
N ALA A 301 20.27 -50.41 -2.34
CA ALA A 301 19.98 -50.44 -0.90
C ALA A 301 20.46 -49.15 -0.19
N TRP A 302 19.76 -48.84 0.91
CA TRP A 302 20.17 -47.80 1.83
C TRP A 302 21.14 -48.29 2.88
N SER A 303 22.05 -47.44 3.28
CA SER A 303 22.96 -47.64 4.40
C SER A 303 23.23 -46.35 5.15
N GLU A 304 23.65 -46.41 6.40
CA GLU A 304 24.22 -45.25 7.10
C GLU A 304 25.50 -44.81 6.37
N PHE A 305 25.69 -43.50 6.23
CA PHE A 305 26.90 -42.97 5.63
C PHE A 305 27.90 -42.59 6.73
N ALA A 306 28.97 -43.43 6.82
CA ALA A 306 30.17 -43.19 7.62
C ALA A 306 29.89 -42.81 9.11
N GLY A 307 28.93 -43.49 9.75
CA GLY A 307 28.59 -43.30 11.18
C GLY A 307 27.64 -42.12 11.48
N GLY A 308 27.17 -41.41 10.45
CA GLY A 308 26.15 -40.38 10.56
C GLY A 308 26.50 -39.19 11.45
N ALA A 309 25.53 -38.27 11.62
CA ALA A 309 25.64 -37.06 12.49
C ALA A 309 24.80 -37.22 13.76
N VAL A 310 25.22 -36.57 14.86
CA VAL A 310 24.47 -36.64 16.14
C VAL A 310 23.23 -35.79 16.12
N ASP A 311 23.15 -34.76 15.25
CA ASP A 311 21.97 -33.89 15.06
C ASP A 311 21.78 -33.52 13.57
N THR A 312 20.86 -32.64 13.29
CA THR A 312 20.33 -32.30 11.96
C THR A 312 21.41 -31.96 10.94
N VAL A 313 21.35 -32.62 9.78
CA VAL A 313 22.12 -32.27 8.58
C VAL A 313 21.27 -31.37 7.69
N ARG A 314 21.73 -30.12 7.48
CA ARG A 314 21.02 -29.10 6.69
C ARG A 314 21.54 -28.91 5.27
N ALA A 315 22.83 -29.18 5.07
CA ALA A 315 23.48 -29.00 3.79
C ALA A 315 24.53 -30.08 3.53
N ILE A 316 24.61 -30.55 2.29
CA ILE A 316 25.66 -31.47 1.79
C ILE A 316 26.19 -30.85 0.49
N HIS A 317 27.51 -30.75 0.38
CA HIS A 317 28.19 -30.27 -0.82
C HIS A 317 29.34 -31.20 -1.19
N ARG A 318 29.38 -31.61 -2.46
CA ARG A 318 30.53 -32.36 -3.02
C ARG A 318 31.47 -31.37 -3.69
N ARG A 319 32.72 -31.35 -3.23
CA ARG A 319 33.82 -30.60 -3.84
C ARG A 319 34.26 -31.23 -5.15
N ALA A 320 34.98 -30.48 -5.98
CA ALA A 320 35.53 -30.98 -7.25
C ALA A 320 36.53 -32.13 -7.04
N ASN A 321 37.28 -32.10 -5.93
CA ASN A 321 38.23 -33.17 -5.56
C ASN A 321 37.54 -34.45 -5.01
N GLY A 322 36.21 -34.48 -4.95
CA GLY A 322 35.42 -35.64 -4.46
C GLY A 322 35.09 -35.60 -2.98
N ASP A 323 35.66 -34.71 -2.20
CA ASP A 323 35.33 -34.55 -0.76
C ASP A 323 33.87 -34.18 -0.57
N ILE A 324 33.27 -34.67 0.51
CA ILE A 324 31.91 -34.28 0.91
C ILE A 324 32.02 -33.36 2.11
N VAL A 325 31.48 -32.16 2.00
CA VAL A 325 31.35 -31.21 3.10
C VAL A 325 29.91 -31.23 3.60
N VAL A 326 29.69 -31.36 4.90
CA VAL A 326 28.38 -31.47 5.55
C VAL A 326 28.26 -30.38 6.59
N GLY A 327 27.12 -29.63 6.54
CA GLY A 327 26.75 -28.56 7.45
C GLY A 327 25.45 -28.84 8.16
N GLY A 328 25.27 -28.30 9.36
CA GLY A 328 24.04 -28.49 10.13
C GLY A 328 24.12 -27.96 11.55
N ASP A 329 23.39 -28.63 12.45
CA ASP A 329 23.29 -28.30 13.88
C ASP A 329 24.09 -29.26 14.78
N PHE A 330 24.82 -30.19 14.20
CA PHE A 330 25.48 -31.29 14.93
C PHE A 330 26.77 -30.83 15.64
N SER A 331 27.07 -31.48 16.76
CA SER A 331 28.33 -31.30 17.47
C SER A 331 29.39 -32.35 17.07
N ALA A 332 28.97 -33.48 16.48
CA ALA A 332 29.86 -34.56 16.02
C ALA A 332 29.25 -35.30 14.84
N ILE A 333 30.12 -35.91 14.01
CA ILE A 333 29.76 -36.73 12.87
C ILE A 333 30.74 -37.92 12.73
N GLY A 334 30.27 -39.16 12.55
CA GLY A 334 31.07 -40.38 12.47
C GLY A 334 31.97 -40.59 13.67
N GLY A 335 31.57 -40.14 14.88
CA GLY A 335 32.35 -40.20 16.10
C GLY A 335 33.44 -39.11 16.22
N VAL A 336 33.60 -38.26 15.22
CA VAL A 336 34.58 -37.15 15.24
C VAL A 336 33.88 -35.86 15.72
N ALA A 337 34.48 -35.17 16.69
CA ALA A 337 34.05 -33.85 17.12
C ALA A 337 34.25 -32.85 15.98
N ALA A 338 33.14 -32.36 15.44
CA ALA A 338 33.11 -31.39 14.33
C ALA A 338 31.83 -30.60 14.42
N ALA A 339 31.80 -29.49 15.18
CA ALA A 339 30.60 -28.71 15.41
C ALA A 339 30.16 -27.99 14.14
N ASN A 340 28.93 -28.29 13.72
CA ASN A 340 28.18 -27.63 12.65
C ASN A 340 28.76 -27.77 11.23
N LEU A 341 30.05 -28.22 11.06
CA LEU A 341 30.67 -28.31 9.76
C LEU A 341 31.77 -29.38 9.75
N ALA A 342 31.69 -30.34 8.85
CA ALA A 342 32.63 -31.45 8.73
C ALA A 342 32.96 -31.77 7.26
N ARG A 343 34.11 -32.43 7.05
CA ARG A 343 34.58 -32.90 5.77
C ARG A 343 34.82 -34.42 5.80
N TRP A 344 34.32 -35.11 4.80
CA TRP A 344 34.66 -36.50 4.47
C TRP A 344 35.60 -36.55 3.27
N ASN A 345 36.76 -37.13 3.41
CA ASN A 345 37.78 -37.20 2.36
C ASN A 345 37.78 -38.52 1.55
N GLY A 346 36.70 -39.28 1.65
CA GLY A 346 36.55 -40.58 1.02
C GLY A 346 36.89 -41.76 1.97
N VAL A 347 37.59 -41.48 3.07
CA VAL A 347 38.06 -42.49 4.05
C VAL A 347 37.60 -42.16 5.47
N ALA A 348 37.71 -40.92 5.90
CA ALA A 348 37.44 -40.50 7.27
C ALA A 348 36.86 -39.12 7.37
N TRP A 349 36.08 -38.89 8.46
CA TRP A 349 35.62 -37.56 8.82
C TRP A 349 36.75 -36.75 9.47
N SER A 350 36.71 -35.48 9.24
CA SER A 350 37.48 -34.45 9.92
C SER A 350 36.68 -33.17 10.12
N ALA A 351 37.03 -32.38 11.12
CA ALA A 351 36.51 -30.99 11.19
C ALA A 351 36.97 -30.21 9.94
N PHE A 352 36.13 -29.35 9.42
CA PHE A 352 36.46 -28.53 8.26
C PHE A 352 36.98 -27.17 8.72
N GLY A 353 38.27 -27.13 9.05
CA GLY A 353 38.88 -25.99 9.73
C GLY A 353 38.40 -25.87 11.19
N ALA A 354 38.57 -24.72 11.81
CA ALA A 354 37.98 -24.47 13.13
C ALA A 354 36.49 -24.19 13.01
N ALA A 355 35.68 -24.74 13.93
CA ALA A 355 34.26 -24.82 13.84
C ALA A 355 33.55 -23.44 13.87
N PRO A 356 32.40 -23.29 13.18
CA PRO A 356 31.51 -22.14 13.36
C PRO A 356 30.81 -22.21 14.72
N ASN A 357 30.53 -21.04 15.32
CA ASN A 357 29.84 -20.96 16.61
C ASN A 357 28.30 -21.06 16.51
N GLY A 358 27.76 -21.35 15.33
CA GLY A 358 26.33 -21.54 15.08
C GLY A 358 26.08 -22.42 13.85
N SER A 359 24.82 -22.69 13.57
CA SER A 359 24.39 -23.60 12.51
C SER A 359 24.88 -23.19 11.12
N VAL A 360 25.19 -24.18 10.28
CA VAL A 360 25.44 -24.02 8.86
C VAL A 360 24.21 -24.47 8.07
N ASN A 361 23.55 -23.54 7.43
CA ASN A 361 22.30 -23.78 6.68
C ASN A 361 22.57 -24.17 5.22
N ARG A 362 23.64 -23.61 4.61
CA ARG A 362 23.94 -23.78 3.19
C ARG A 362 25.46 -23.85 2.96
N ILE A 363 25.85 -24.61 1.96
CA ILE A 363 27.21 -24.75 1.47
C ILE A 363 27.19 -24.67 -0.05
N VAL A 364 28.02 -23.82 -0.65
CA VAL A 364 28.19 -23.74 -2.10
C VAL A 364 29.66 -23.73 -2.46
N GLY A 365 29.99 -24.33 -3.59
CA GLY A 365 31.32 -24.24 -4.16
C GLY A 365 31.49 -22.99 -5.00
N MET A 366 32.67 -22.42 -4.95
CA MET A 366 33.12 -21.38 -5.86
C MET A 366 34.19 -21.94 -6.80
N GLY A 367 34.57 -21.23 -7.83
CA GLY A 367 35.72 -21.62 -8.64
C GLY A 367 36.96 -21.88 -7.78
N ASN A 368 37.92 -22.64 -8.31
CA ASN A 368 39.19 -23.01 -7.63
C ASN A 368 39.03 -23.86 -6.34
N ASP A 369 37.95 -24.66 -6.29
CA ASP A 369 37.68 -25.57 -5.15
C ASP A 369 37.43 -24.83 -3.80
N GLU A 370 37.12 -23.56 -3.85
CA GLU A 370 36.72 -22.76 -2.69
C GLU A 370 35.30 -23.10 -2.22
N VAL A 371 35.06 -22.95 -0.93
CA VAL A 371 33.76 -23.22 -0.32
C VAL A 371 33.25 -22.00 0.41
N VAL A 372 31.99 -21.63 0.16
CA VAL A 372 31.29 -20.62 0.93
C VAL A 372 30.20 -21.28 1.76
N VAL A 373 30.13 -20.89 3.02
CA VAL A 373 29.10 -21.36 3.97
C VAL A 373 28.26 -20.20 4.47
N GLY A 374 26.97 -20.48 4.64
CA GLY A 374 26.01 -19.55 5.20
C GLY A 374 25.20 -20.18 6.31
N GLY A 375 24.82 -19.38 7.32
CA GLY A 375 24.08 -19.88 8.48
C GLY A 375 23.78 -18.84 9.53
N SER A 376 23.67 -19.27 10.80
CA SER A 376 23.40 -18.40 11.94
C SER A 376 24.66 -18.00 12.74
N PHE A 377 25.82 -18.50 12.35
CA PHE A 377 27.10 -18.27 13.04
C PHE A 377 27.58 -16.82 12.92
N THR A 378 28.27 -16.35 13.95
CA THR A 378 28.93 -15.02 13.96
C THR A 378 30.46 -15.12 13.87
N THR A 379 31.02 -16.29 14.16
CA THR A 379 32.46 -16.59 14.04
C THR A 379 32.67 -17.95 13.44
N ILE A 380 33.73 -18.12 12.66
CA ILE A 380 34.21 -19.36 12.11
C ILE A 380 35.75 -19.32 11.98
N GLY A 381 36.45 -20.35 12.46
CA GLY A 381 37.88 -20.36 12.36
C GLY A 381 38.62 -19.23 13.09
N GLY A 382 38.02 -18.67 14.13
CA GLY A 382 38.53 -17.49 14.83
C GLY A 382 38.27 -16.15 14.09
N VAL A 383 37.68 -16.20 12.90
CA VAL A 383 37.33 -15.00 12.10
C VAL A 383 35.92 -14.57 12.42
N ALA A 384 35.71 -13.26 12.70
CA ALA A 384 34.39 -12.69 12.75
C ALA A 384 33.75 -12.75 11.35
N ALA A 385 32.71 -13.54 11.19
CA ALA A 385 32.05 -13.79 9.91
C ALA A 385 30.56 -13.57 10.07
N ASN A 386 30.05 -12.52 9.53
CA ASN A 386 28.63 -12.12 9.63
C ASN A 386 27.73 -13.09 8.84
N ARG A 387 27.56 -14.32 9.36
CA ARG A 387 26.68 -15.40 8.85
C ARG A 387 27.05 -15.91 7.45
N VAL A 388 28.13 -15.39 6.82
CA VAL A 388 28.66 -15.88 5.55
C VAL A 388 30.18 -15.85 5.62
N ALA A 389 30.82 -16.97 5.27
CA ALA A 389 32.26 -17.10 5.28
C ALA A 389 32.78 -17.92 4.08
N ARG A 390 34.01 -17.62 3.64
CA ARG A 390 34.70 -18.28 2.52
C ARG A 390 35.90 -19.01 3.00
N TRP A 391 36.06 -20.24 2.56
CA TRP A 391 37.24 -21.07 2.72
C TRP A 391 38.01 -21.11 1.41
N ASN A 392 39.26 -20.69 1.40
CA ASN A 392 40.11 -20.61 0.20
C ASN A 392 41.04 -21.85 0.02
N GLY A 393 40.76 -22.91 0.75
CA GLY A 393 41.61 -24.12 0.77
C GLY A 393 42.55 -24.18 1.99
N MET A 394 42.92 -23.05 2.61
CA MET A 394 43.84 -22.95 3.75
C MET A 394 43.24 -22.26 4.97
N ALA A 395 42.49 -21.22 4.77
CA ALA A 395 41.94 -20.38 5.87
C ALA A 395 40.53 -19.87 5.58
N TRP A 396 39.80 -19.59 6.65
CA TRP A 396 38.55 -18.88 6.59
C TRP A 396 38.77 -17.37 6.41
N SER A 397 37.91 -16.74 5.62
CA SER A 397 37.80 -15.30 5.48
C SER A 397 36.34 -14.85 5.54
N SER A 398 36.09 -13.64 6.04
CA SER A 398 34.78 -13.07 6.07
C SER A 398 34.47 -12.27 4.81
N PHE A 399 33.19 -12.10 4.50
CA PHE A 399 32.73 -11.02 3.65
C PHE A 399 32.62 -9.76 4.50
N ALA A 400 32.96 -8.59 3.94
CA ALA A 400 33.07 -7.32 4.69
C ALA A 400 31.81 -6.98 5.51
N ALA A 401 30.64 -7.45 5.05
CA ALA A 401 29.36 -7.40 5.74
C ALA A 401 28.56 -8.66 5.34
N GLY A 402 27.36 -8.84 5.90
CA GLY A 402 26.51 -9.99 5.62
C GLY A 402 25.10 -9.78 6.14
N PRO A 403 24.27 -10.86 6.16
CA PRO A 403 22.92 -10.79 6.71
C PRO A 403 22.93 -10.44 8.21
N ALA A 404 21.93 -9.67 8.65
CA ALA A 404 21.85 -9.22 10.04
C ALA A 404 21.52 -10.34 11.03
N THR A 405 20.70 -11.34 10.62
CA THR A 405 20.21 -12.42 11.50
C THR A 405 20.74 -13.80 11.11
N SER A 406 20.42 -14.28 9.91
CA SER A 406 20.88 -15.56 9.38
C SER A 406 21.10 -15.47 7.88
N CYS A 407 21.93 -16.34 7.33
CA CYS A 407 21.97 -16.63 5.92
C CYS A 407 21.16 -17.90 5.64
N ASP A 408 20.05 -17.75 4.93
CA ASP A 408 19.11 -18.85 4.70
C ASP A 408 19.38 -19.60 3.40
N TRP A 409 19.95 -18.91 2.40
CA TRP A 409 20.33 -19.48 1.12
C TRP A 409 21.56 -18.83 0.52
N LEU A 410 22.32 -19.61 -0.27
CA LEU A 410 23.48 -19.19 -1.04
C LEU A 410 23.45 -19.77 -2.45
N GLN A 411 23.90 -19.01 -3.43
CA GLN A 411 24.08 -19.44 -4.82
C GLN A 411 25.32 -18.76 -5.40
N SER A 412 26.27 -19.54 -5.92
CA SER A 412 27.37 -19.02 -6.73
C SER A 412 26.93 -18.82 -8.18
N LEU A 413 27.35 -17.71 -8.78
CA LEU A 413 27.09 -17.38 -10.18
C LEU A 413 28.29 -17.76 -11.05
N PRO A 414 28.11 -18.04 -12.36
CA PRO A 414 29.20 -18.40 -13.27
C PRO A 414 30.33 -17.34 -13.37
N ASN A 415 30.00 -16.06 -13.14
CA ASN A 415 31.01 -14.98 -13.15
C ASN A 415 31.79 -14.82 -11.84
N GLY A 416 31.59 -15.72 -10.87
CA GLY A 416 32.25 -15.69 -9.55
C GLY A 416 31.53 -14.84 -8.50
N ASP A 417 30.40 -14.24 -8.81
CA ASP A 417 29.58 -13.54 -7.83
C ASP A 417 28.84 -14.51 -6.92
N LEU A 418 28.37 -14.00 -5.78
CA LEU A 418 27.57 -14.77 -4.82
C LEU A 418 26.23 -14.07 -4.57
N ILE A 419 25.16 -14.83 -4.63
CA ILE A 419 23.83 -14.40 -4.13
C ILE A 419 23.64 -14.99 -2.74
N ALA A 420 23.24 -14.17 -1.79
CA ALA A 420 22.87 -14.60 -0.43
C ALA A 420 21.50 -14.09 -0.04
N SER A 421 20.74 -14.91 0.67
CA SER A 421 19.46 -14.51 1.25
C SER A 421 19.49 -14.50 2.77
N GLY A 422 18.72 -13.60 3.38
CA GLY A 422 18.58 -13.39 4.82
C GLY A 422 17.61 -12.26 5.08
N GLU A 423 17.40 -11.83 6.33
CA GLU A 423 16.39 -10.79 6.60
C GLU A 423 16.80 -9.41 6.07
N THR A 424 18.01 -8.96 6.38
CA THR A 424 18.55 -7.67 5.93
C THR A 424 20.05 -7.77 5.71
N PHE A 425 20.58 -7.05 4.73
CA PHE A 425 22.01 -6.98 4.44
C PHE A 425 22.51 -5.55 4.68
N ALA A 426 23.61 -5.41 5.45
CA ALA A 426 24.34 -4.16 5.52
C ALA A 426 25.34 -4.11 4.36
N THR A 427 25.21 -3.15 3.48
CA THR A 427 26.14 -2.92 2.37
C THR A 427 26.94 -1.66 2.66
N GLY A 428 28.08 -1.81 3.34
CA GLY A 428 28.84 -0.67 3.86
C GLY A 428 28.12 0.03 5.04
N ALA A 429 28.46 1.28 5.29
CA ALA A 429 27.91 2.02 6.44
C ALA A 429 26.46 2.51 6.26
N THR A 430 25.89 2.46 5.07
CA THR A 430 24.70 3.25 4.72
C THR A 430 23.61 2.56 3.90
N THR A 431 23.84 1.38 3.30
CA THR A 431 22.85 0.79 2.39
C THR A 431 22.38 -0.57 2.88
N VAL A 432 21.06 -0.78 2.91
CA VAL A 432 20.46 -2.04 3.32
C VAL A 432 19.74 -2.67 2.13
N ALA A 433 20.12 -3.90 1.78
CA ALA A 433 19.35 -4.72 0.87
C ALA A 433 18.38 -5.59 1.66
N SER A 434 17.14 -5.69 1.20
CA SER A 434 16.07 -6.48 1.82
C SER A 434 16.08 -7.91 1.29
N ARG A 435 16.24 -8.89 2.18
CA ARG A 435 16.00 -10.33 1.95
C ARG A 435 16.97 -11.03 1.02
N VAL A 436 17.61 -10.35 0.07
CA VAL A 436 18.57 -10.94 -0.87
C VAL A 436 19.56 -9.90 -1.36
N ALA A 437 20.82 -10.26 -1.45
CA ALA A 437 21.90 -9.39 -1.92
C ALA A 437 22.88 -10.16 -2.81
N ARG A 438 23.60 -9.42 -3.68
CA ARG A 438 24.68 -9.90 -4.54
C ARG A 438 26.01 -9.38 -4.01
N TRP A 439 26.99 -10.27 -3.89
CA TRP A 439 28.40 -9.95 -3.68
C TRP A 439 29.16 -10.01 -5.01
N ASN A 440 29.81 -8.93 -5.39
CA ASN A 440 30.52 -8.80 -6.66
C ASN A 440 32.04 -9.00 -6.58
N GLY A 441 32.51 -9.65 -5.52
CA GLY A 441 33.94 -9.80 -5.24
C GLY A 441 34.50 -8.77 -4.28
N ALA A 442 33.83 -7.58 -4.16
CA ALA A 442 34.32 -6.46 -3.34
C ALA A 442 33.27 -5.96 -2.33
N SER A 443 32.00 -5.93 -2.71
CA SER A 443 30.92 -5.38 -1.88
C SER A 443 29.58 -6.07 -2.12
N TRP A 444 28.71 -6.00 -1.13
CA TRP A 444 27.31 -6.40 -1.27
C TRP A 444 26.52 -5.28 -1.96
N SER A 445 25.60 -5.65 -2.83
CA SER A 445 24.66 -4.77 -3.50
C SER A 445 23.25 -5.39 -3.55
N ALA A 446 22.22 -4.55 -3.60
CA ALA A 446 20.87 -5.02 -3.86
C ALA A 446 20.76 -5.60 -5.28
N ILE A 447 19.98 -6.64 -5.45
CA ILE A 447 19.70 -7.26 -6.76
C ILE A 447 18.61 -6.54 -7.56
N ALA A 448 17.88 -5.63 -6.93
CA ALA A 448 16.83 -4.80 -7.53
C ALA A 448 16.72 -3.48 -6.76
N ASP A 449 16.38 -2.40 -7.45
CA ASP A 449 16.14 -1.08 -6.85
C ASP A 449 14.69 -0.97 -6.37
N GLY A 450 14.41 -0.14 -5.34
CA GLY A 450 13.01 0.05 -5.00
C GLY A 450 12.61 0.69 -3.68
N GLY A 451 11.34 0.74 -3.42
CA GLY A 451 10.46 1.23 -2.38
C GLY A 451 10.95 1.42 -0.94
N THR A 452 10.08 1.19 0.03
CA THR A 452 10.46 1.31 1.45
C THR A 452 10.78 -0.06 2.04
N SER A 453 11.72 -0.10 2.98
CA SER A 453 11.87 -1.22 3.90
C SER A 453 11.16 -0.88 5.21
N GLY A 454 9.93 -1.28 5.36
CA GLY A 454 9.07 -1.00 6.51
C GLY A 454 7.88 -0.12 6.15
N ASP A 455 6.98 0.06 7.14
CA ASP A 455 5.71 0.75 6.95
C ASP A 455 5.90 2.27 6.94
N VAL A 456 5.12 2.97 6.14
CA VAL A 456 4.90 4.42 6.23
C VAL A 456 3.61 4.68 7.00
N ARG A 457 3.72 5.30 8.20
CA ARG A 457 2.60 5.52 9.11
C ARG A 457 2.04 6.93 9.04
N ALA A 458 2.86 7.91 8.71
CA ALA A 458 2.42 9.29 8.53
C ALA A 458 3.18 9.97 7.40
N ILE A 459 2.51 10.90 6.75
CA ILE A 459 3.01 11.71 5.64
C ILE A 459 2.62 13.17 5.89
N ALA A 460 3.53 14.10 5.63
CA ALA A 460 3.26 15.53 5.69
C ALA A 460 3.92 16.26 4.52
N THR A 461 3.28 17.33 4.03
CA THR A 461 3.83 18.21 3.02
C THR A 461 4.36 19.48 3.70
N LEU A 462 5.62 19.82 3.48
CA LEU A 462 6.25 21.03 3.98
C LEU A 462 5.82 22.26 3.15
N PRO A 463 5.97 23.49 3.68
CA PRO A 463 5.57 24.72 2.96
C PRO A 463 6.26 24.91 1.61
N ASN A 464 7.46 24.36 1.43
CA ASN A 464 8.22 24.40 0.18
C ASN A 464 7.78 23.33 -0.85
N GLY A 465 6.75 22.53 -0.54
CA GLY A 465 6.25 21.46 -1.38
C GLY A 465 6.96 20.11 -1.22
N ASP A 466 7.99 20.01 -0.38
CA ASP A 466 8.64 18.74 -0.08
C ASP A 466 7.71 17.83 0.74
N LEU A 467 7.87 16.53 0.55
CA LEU A 467 7.15 15.53 1.32
C LEU A 467 8.05 14.94 2.40
N VAL A 468 7.51 14.76 3.59
CA VAL A 468 8.17 13.99 4.66
C VAL A 468 7.32 12.78 4.99
N VAL A 469 7.97 11.63 5.10
CA VAL A 469 7.36 10.35 5.49
C VAL A 469 8.03 9.81 6.74
N THR A 470 7.26 9.19 7.62
CA THR A 470 7.77 8.53 8.84
C THR A 470 7.04 7.21 9.11
N GLY A 471 7.69 6.32 9.86
CA GLY A 471 7.15 5.01 10.19
C GLY A 471 8.22 4.09 10.80
N THR A 472 8.21 2.83 10.39
CA THR A 472 9.23 1.82 10.76
C THR A 472 10.35 1.72 9.71
N LEU A 473 10.34 2.55 8.69
CA LEU A 473 11.21 2.47 7.52
C LEU A 473 12.70 2.62 7.87
N THR A 474 13.54 1.81 7.25
CA THR A 474 15.01 1.88 7.32
C THR A 474 15.65 2.22 5.99
N SER A 475 14.89 2.14 4.90
CA SER A 475 15.27 2.66 3.57
C SER A 475 14.04 3.07 2.77
N ILE A 476 14.21 3.97 1.83
CA ILE A 476 13.20 4.41 0.86
C ILE A 476 13.89 4.86 -0.44
N GLY A 477 13.40 4.35 -1.59
CA GLY A 477 13.99 4.66 -2.89
C GLY A 477 15.48 4.34 -2.99
N GLY A 478 15.94 3.24 -2.33
CA GLY A 478 17.34 2.86 -2.27
C GLY A 478 18.21 3.69 -1.31
N VAL A 479 17.64 4.69 -0.63
CA VAL A 479 18.35 5.55 0.34
C VAL A 479 18.13 5.02 1.75
N ALA A 480 19.21 4.79 2.50
CA ALA A 480 19.15 4.42 3.92
C ALA A 480 18.61 5.61 4.73
N VAL A 481 17.62 5.35 5.57
CA VAL A 481 17.00 6.35 6.44
C VAL A 481 16.74 5.75 7.81
N ASN A 482 16.58 6.59 8.80
CA ASN A 482 16.28 6.15 10.15
C ASN A 482 14.86 6.61 10.54
N ARG A 483 13.86 5.83 10.11
CA ARG A 483 12.41 5.98 10.37
C ARG A 483 11.76 7.25 9.83
N ILE A 484 12.52 8.16 9.22
CA ILE A 484 12.00 9.39 8.65
C ILE A 484 12.81 9.80 7.41
N ALA A 485 12.14 10.23 6.36
CA ALA A 485 12.74 10.63 5.09
C ALA A 485 12.04 11.83 4.47
N ARG A 486 12.76 12.59 3.63
CA ARG A 486 12.28 13.75 2.88
C ARG A 486 12.41 13.50 1.38
N TRP A 487 11.37 13.83 0.63
CA TRP A 487 11.32 13.86 -0.84
C TRP A 487 11.26 15.30 -1.34
N ASN A 488 12.21 15.71 -2.16
CA ASN A 488 12.30 17.07 -2.68
C ASN A 488 11.64 17.27 -4.07
N GLY A 489 10.86 16.30 -4.53
CA GLY A 489 10.27 16.27 -5.86
C GLY A 489 11.04 15.39 -6.87
N MET A 490 12.32 15.07 -6.59
CA MET A 490 13.19 14.26 -7.47
C MET A 490 13.86 13.09 -6.73
N THR A 491 14.32 13.31 -5.50
CA THR A 491 15.11 12.32 -4.75
C THR A 491 14.69 12.23 -3.29
N TRP A 492 14.80 11.03 -2.72
CA TRP A 492 14.69 10.81 -1.29
C TRP A 492 16.00 11.17 -0.58
N SER A 493 15.91 11.67 0.63
CA SER A 493 17.03 11.95 1.54
C SER A 493 16.63 11.66 2.99
N PRO A 494 17.59 11.26 3.86
CA PRO A 494 17.34 11.21 5.28
C PRO A 494 17.05 12.61 5.83
N LEU A 495 16.21 12.70 6.86
CA LEU A 495 15.96 13.95 7.57
C LEU A 495 16.83 14.01 8.84
N GLY A 496 17.98 14.69 8.74
CA GLY A 496 18.98 14.66 9.79
C GLY A 496 19.44 13.23 10.11
N ASN A 497 19.69 12.93 11.38
CA ASN A 497 20.09 11.60 11.83
C ASN A 497 18.89 10.66 12.10
N GLY A 498 17.66 11.12 11.82
CA GLY A 498 16.42 10.36 12.01
C GLY A 498 16.00 10.16 13.47
N LEU A 499 15.10 9.20 13.68
CA LEU A 499 14.52 8.86 14.99
C LEU A 499 15.31 7.70 15.62
N GLY A 500 15.37 7.66 16.94
CA GLY A 500 16.22 6.79 17.77
C GLY A 500 16.32 5.31 17.39
N ALA A 501 17.33 4.65 17.93
CA ALA A 501 17.96 3.44 17.37
C ALA A 501 17.56 2.11 18.04
N TYR A 502 16.51 2.04 18.90
CA TYR A 502 16.13 0.74 19.44
C TYR A 502 15.20 -0.03 18.50
N VAL A 503 15.23 -1.34 18.60
CA VAL A 503 14.36 -2.23 17.80
C VAL A 503 12.91 -1.93 18.17
N GLY A 504 12.09 -1.55 17.18
CA GLY A 504 10.68 -1.17 17.38
C GLY A 504 10.40 0.32 17.35
N SER A 505 11.42 1.21 17.37
CA SER A 505 11.18 2.66 17.20
C SER A 505 10.41 2.97 15.93
N ALA A 506 9.44 3.88 16.01
CA ALA A 506 8.65 4.32 14.87
C ALA A 506 8.17 5.76 15.03
N GLY A 507 8.10 6.51 13.93
CA GLY A 507 7.31 7.72 13.86
C GLY A 507 5.87 7.37 13.51
N ASN A 508 4.89 7.86 14.27
CA ASN A 508 3.47 7.56 14.06
C ASN A 508 2.70 8.76 13.50
N ALA A 509 3.15 9.97 13.75
CA ALA A 509 2.45 11.20 13.37
C ALA A 509 3.43 12.31 12.99
N LEU A 510 3.01 13.16 12.06
CA LEU A 510 3.71 14.35 11.61
C LEU A 510 2.76 15.56 11.67
N ALA A 511 3.30 16.72 12.03
CA ALA A 511 2.60 17.99 11.94
C ALA A 511 3.56 19.09 11.51
N VAL A 512 3.12 20.01 10.66
CA VAL A 512 3.89 21.16 10.21
C VAL A 512 3.35 22.39 10.95
N MET A 513 4.23 23.07 11.66
CA MET A 513 3.89 24.27 12.42
C MET A 513 3.78 25.50 11.50
N PRO A 514 3.07 26.58 11.89
CA PRO A 514 2.95 27.77 11.06
C PRO A 514 4.27 28.44 10.69
N ASN A 515 5.32 28.27 11.51
CA ASN A 515 6.67 28.78 11.24
C ASN A 515 7.48 27.87 10.29
N GLY A 516 6.89 26.78 9.78
CA GLY A 516 7.54 25.82 8.89
C GLY A 516 8.27 24.68 9.57
N ASP A 517 8.35 24.66 10.91
CA ASP A 517 8.98 23.56 11.64
C ASP A 517 8.13 22.29 11.52
N LEU A 518 8.82 21.16 11.45
CA LEU A 518 8.17 19.85 11.44
C LEU A 518 8.23 19.23 12.84
N VAL A 519 7.10 18.76 13.34
CA VAL A 519 7.03 17.97 14.57
C VAL A 519 6.72 16.52 14.21
N VAL A 520 7.46 15.60 14.82
CA VAL A 520 7.24 14.15 14.73
C VAL A 520 6.90 13.59 16.11
N GLY A 521 5.85 12.80 16.18
CA GLY A 521 5.46 12.02 17.35
C GLY A 521 5.47 10.53 17.06
N GLY A 522 5.77 9.70 18.07
CA GLY A 522 5.82 8.28 17.83
C GLY A 522 6.25 7.44 19.02
N ASP A 523 6.84 6.30 18.74
CA ASP A 523 7.43 5.37 19.70
C ASP A 523 8.97 5.45 19.63
N PHE A 524 9.53 6.51 20.18
CA PHE A 524 10.98 6.73 20.27
C PHE A 524 11.33 7.58 21.49
N ASN A 525 12.44 7.32 22.13
CA ASN A 525 12.87 8.07 23.32
C ASN A 525 14.13 8.91 23.11
N THR A 526 14.83 8.71 22.00
CA THR A 526 16.03 9.46 21.63
C THR A 526 15.98 9.86 20.16
N MET A 527 16.51 11.03 19.88
CA MET A 527 17.03 11.41 18.57
C MET A 527 18.53 11.23 18.66
N LEU A 528 19.21 10.69 17.64
CA LEU A 528 20.65 10.43 17.69
C LEU A 528 21.41 11.66 18.25
N GLY A 529 21.79 11.58 19.54
CA GLY A 529 22.54 12.60 20.28
C GLY A 529 21.76 13.46 21.27
N ALA A 530 20.42 13.38 21.33
CA ALA A 530 19.63 14.13 22.34
C ALA A 530 18.41 13.35 22.82
N PRO A 531 18.03 13.43 24.10
CA PRO A 531 16.77 12.89 24.61
C PRO A 531 15.58 13.56 23.90
N ALA A 532 14.64 12.74 23.40
CA ALA A 532 13.38 13.22 22.84
C ALA A 532 12.29 12.22 23.24
N ASN A 533 11.58 12.48 24.32
CA ASN A 533 10.57 11.59 24.87
C ASN A 533 9.32 11.57 23.98
N PHE A 534 9.27 10.64 23.00
CA PHE A 534 8.15 10.34 22.11
C PHE A 534 7.72 11.48 21.17
N ILE A 535 8.37 12.66 21.21
CA ILE A 535 8.06 13.81 20.36
C ILE A 535 9.28 14.69 20.14
N ALA A 536 9.51 15.14 18.91
CA ALA A 536 10.65 15.98 18.52
C ALA A 536 10.27 16.99 17.45
N ARG A 537 11.04 18.08 17.35
CA ARG A 537 10.88 19.18 16.41
C ARG A 537 12.12 19.30 15.52
N TRP A 538 11.90 19.45 14.25
CA TRP A 538 12.89 19.76 13.21
C TRP A 538 12.71 21.20 12.72
N ASN A 539 13.72 22.04 12.84
CA ASN A 539 13.67 23.45 12.48
C ASN A 539 14.20 23.75 11.06
N GLY A 540 14.37 22.73 10.23
CA GLY A 540 14.99 22.84 8.91
C GLY A 540 16.48 22.44 8.88
N MET A 541 17.18 22.50 10.03
CA MET A 541 18.62 22.20 10.16
C MET A 541 18.92 21.13 11.20
N SER A 542 18.24 21.15 12.33
CA SER A 542 18.52 20.24 13.46
C SER A 542 17.26 19.81 14.19
N TRP A 543 17.37 18.66 14.84
CA TRP A 543 16.35 18.12 15.73
C TRP A 543 16.50 18.73 17.15
N SER A 544 15.40 18.99 17.80
CA SER A 544 15.31 19.40 19.19
C SER A 544 14.13 18.74 19.89
N ALA A 545 14.22 18.54 21.21
CA ALA A 545 13.11 18.12 22.03
C ALA A 545 12.03 19.21 22.09
N LEU A 546 10.78 18.83 22.28
CA LEU A 546 9.66 19.72 22.59
C LEU A 546 9.46 19.80 24.10
N GLY A 547 10.13 20.75 24.77
CA GLY A 547 10.19 20.76 26.23
C GLY A 547 10.76 19.45 26.77
N SER A 548 10.10 18.85 27.78
CA SER A 548 10.49 17.53 28.30
C SER A 548 9.86 16.34 27.56
N GLY A 549 9.14 16.58 26.46
CA GLY A 549 8.43 15.54 25.73
C GLY A 549 7.14 15.08 26.45
N VAL A 550 6.72 13.84 26.19
CA VAL A 550 5.58 13.17 26.84
C VAL A 550 6.01 11.81 27.42
N ALA A 551 5.19 11.22 28.30
CA ALA A 551 5.61 10.05 29.07
C ALA A 551 5.52 8.70 28.31
N GLN A 552 4.76 8.63 27.20
CA GLN A 552 4.53 7.42 26.42
C GLN A 552 4.24 7.78 24.95
N VAL A 553 3.98 6.76 24.13
CA VAL A 553 3.79 6.83 22.69
C VAL A 553 2.78 7.91 22.25
N VAL A 554 3.21 8.73 21.29
CA VAL A 554 2.36 9.66 20.54
C VAL A 554 1.76 8.93 19.34
N ASN A 555 0.44 9.00 19.19
CA ASN A 555 -0.28 8.38 18.07
C ASN A 555 -0.69 9.40 16.99
N CYS A 556 -1.04 10.62 17.39
CA CYS A 556 -1.54 11.65 16.47
C CYS A 556 -1.13 13.06 16.90
N LEU A 557 -1.04 13.95 15.90
CA LEU A 557 -0.70 15.36 16.03
C LEU A 557 -1.65 16.22 15.20
N ALA A 558 -2.00 17.40 15.68
CA ALA A 558 -2.68 18.43 14.89
C ALA A 558 -2.21 19.82 15.32
N VAL A 559 -2.26 20.79 14.43
CA VAL A 559 -1.92 22.19 14.72
C VAL A 559 -3.18 23.02 14.65
N ALA A 560 -3.45 23.76 15.72
CA ALA A 560 -4.57 24.69 15.77
C ALA A 560 -4.28 26.00 15.01
N PRO A 561 -5.30 26.76 14.60
CA PRO A 561 -5.13 28.03 13.90
C PRO A 561 -4.29 29.08 14.67
N ASP A 562 -4.27 29.01 16.00
CA ASP A 562 -3.45 29.85 16.87
C ASP A 562 -1.96 29.43 16.94
N GLY A 563 -1.58 28.38 16.22
CA GLY A 563 -0.25 27.79 16.23
C GLY A 563 0.02 26.82 17.38
N THR A 564 -0.96 26.54 18.21
CA THR A 564 -0.84 25.53 19.30
C THR A 564 -0.79 24.12 18.72
N LEU A 565 0.14 23.28 19.18
CA LEU A 565 0.23 21.89 18.79
C LEU A 565 -0.59 21.01 19.74
N LEU A 566 -1.45 20.17 19.19
CA LEU A 566 -2.22 19.17 19.90
C LEU A 566 -1.55 17.80 19.74
N VAL A 567 -1.44 17.06 20.83
CA VAL A 567 -0.73 15.79 20.90
C VAL A 567 -1.61 14.75 21.55
N GLY A 568 -1.98 13.72 20.83
CA GLY A 568 -2.77 12.58 21.31
C GLY A 568 -1.96 11.29 21.34
N GLY A 569 -2.23 10.43 22.33
CA GLY A 569 -1.45 9.19 22.45
C GLY A 569 -1.87 8.29 23.62
N ASN A 570 -0.89 7.48 24.07
CA ASN A 570 -1.07 6.54 25.19
C ASN A 570 -0.69 7.14 26.56
N PHE A 571 -0.08 8.32 26.61
CA PHE A 571 0.50 8.91 27.82
C PHE A 571 -0.57 9.30 28.85
N VAL A 572 -0.31 9.01 30.13
CA VAL A 572 -1.22 9.31 31.24
C VAL A 572 -0.92 10.68 31.85
N ASN A 573 0.36 11.08 31.84
CA ASN A 573 0.81 12.39 32.33
C ASN A 573 1.54 13.10 31.18
N GLY A 574 1.24 14.37 30.98
CA GLY A 574 2.07 15.26 30.15
C GLY A 574 3.43 15.45 30.81
N ALA A 575 4.46 15.70 30.01
CA ALA A 575 5.75 16.14 30.53
C ALA A 575 5.57 17.43 31.32
N SER A 576 6.32 17.62 32.42
CA SER A 576 6.22 18.72 33.38
C SER A 576 5.07 18.65 34.42
N GLY A 577 4.52 17.46 34.70
CA GLY A 577 3.57 17.30 35.82
C GLY A 577 2.12 17.72 35.52
N ALA A 578 1.80 18.15 34.32
CA ALA A 578 0.41 18.37 33.92
C ALA A 578 -0.31 17.03 33.81
N ASN A 579 -1.41 16.85 34.55
CA ASN A 579 -2.31 15.70 34.42
C ASN A 579 -3.05 15.74 33.06
N ALA A 580 -2.32 15.49 31.97
CA ALA A 580 -2.84 15.51 30.62
C ALA A 580 -3.09 14.05 30.17
N ALA A 581 -4.20 13.48 30.61
CA ALA A 581 -4.52 12.11 30.29
C ALA A 581 -4.78 11.96 28.76
N ARG A 582 -3.79 11.43 28.06
CA ARG A 582 -3.80 10.99 26.64
C ARG A 582 -3.99 12.08 25.60
N ILE A 583 -4.18 13.33 26.01
CA ILE A 583 -4.28 14.50 25.13
C ILE A 583 -3.66 15.72 25.81
N ALA A 584 -2.75 16.39 25.13
CA ALA A 584 -2.06 17.58 25.60
C ALA A 584 -1.94 18.63 24.51
N ARG A 585 -1.71 19.89 24.88
CA ARG A 585 -1.36 20.96 23.96
C ARG A 585 -0.02 21.59 24.33
N TRP A 586 0.74 21.98 23.32
CA TRP A 586 1.98 22.73 23.42
C TRP A 586 1.80 24.12 22.78
N ASN A 587 2.02 25.18 23.53
CA ASN A 587 1.82 26.57 23.07
C ASN A 587 3.10 27.27 22.58
N GLY A 588 4.17 26.50 22.35
CA GLY A 588 5.49 27.04 22.02
C GLY A 588 6.44 27.18 23.22
N VAL A 589 5.92 27.25 24.44
CA VAL A 589 6.69 27.43 25.68
C VAL A 589 6.50 26.28 26.66
N GLY A 590 5.26 25.77 26.81
CA GLY A 590 4.93 24.77 27.82
C GLY A 590 3.81 23.82 27.43
N TRP A 591 3.73 22.73 28.17
CA TRP A 591 2.68 21.71 28.04
C TRP A 591 1.47 22.03 28.90
N PHE A 592 0.27 21.85 28.35
CA PHE A 592 -1.00 22.08 29.03
C PHE A 592 -1.95 20.91 28.78
N ALA A 593 -2.74 20.57 29.80
CA ALA A 593 -3.81 19.60 29.68
C ALA A 593 -5.04 20.22 28.95
N LEU A 594 -5.85 19.37 28.33
CA LEU A 594 -7.20 19.73 27.87
C LEU A 594 -8.20 19.18 28.89
N GLY A 595 -8.56 19.99 29.91
CA GLY A 595 -9.36 19.53 31.04
C GLY A 595 -8.76 18.32 31.73
N ALA A 596 -9.56 17.34 32.11
CA ALA A 596 -9.09 16.07 32.68
C ALA A 596 -8.63 15.05 31.64
N GLY A 597 -8.61 15.40 30.34
CA GLY A 597 -8.25 14.48 29.25
C GLY A 597 -9.29 13.39 28.99
N VAL A 598 -8.86 12.22 28.51
CA VAL A 598 -9.75 11.10 28.15
C VAL A 598 -9.30 9.77 28.78
N SER A 599 -10.24 8.82 28.93
CA SER A 599 -10.05 7.59 29.72
C SER A 599 -9.15 6.52 29.09
N ALA A 600 -8.93 6.56 27.76
CA ALA A 600 -8.14 5.59 26.99
C ALA A 600 -7.42 6.25 25.81
N PRO A 601 -6.51 5.58 25.08
CA PRO A 601 -5.69 6.16 24.03
C PRO A 601 -6.45 6.99 22.99
N VAL A 602 -5.90 8.16 22.67
CA VAL A 602 -6.30 8.96 21.51
C VAL A 602 -5.53 8.47 20.29
N ARG A 603 -6.26 8.17 19.21
CA ARG A 603 -5.72 7.69 17.93
C ARG A 603 -5.76 8.73 16.83
N ALA A 604 -6.75 9.62 16.88
CA ALA A 604 -6.93 10.69 15.91
C ALA A 604 -7.29 12.00 16.62
N VAL A 605 -6.80 13.11 16.06
CA VAL A 605 -7.13 14.47 16.51
C VAL A 605 -7.27 15.37 15.29
N VAL A 606 -8.27 16.23 15.30
CA VAL A 606 -8.48 17.24 14.26
C VAL A 606 -8.96 18.54 14.91
N VAL A 607 -8.59 19.68 14.34
CA VAL A 607 -9.08 20.99 14.76
C VAL A 607 -10.09 21.48 13.73
N LEU A 608 -11.26 21.86 14.20
CA LEU A 608 -12.32 22.40 13.36
C LEU A 608 -12.02 23.89 12.99
N PRO A 609 -12.64 24.43 11.94
CA PRO A 609 -12.44 25.83 11.54
C PRO A 609 -12.79 26.86 12.63
N ASP A 610 -13.68 26.50 13.57
CA ASP A 610 -14.06 27.32 14.73
C ASP A 610 -13.09 27.19 15.91
N GLY A 611 -11.98 26.47 15.75
CA GLY A 611 -10.94 26.27 16.77
C GLY A 611 -11.21 25.15 17.77
N LYS A 612 -12.38 24.49 17.70
CA LYS A 612 -12.66 23.33 18.56
C LYS A 612 -11.83 22.13 18.18
N VAL A 613 -11.45 21.34 19.19
CA VAL A 613 -10.62 20.14 19.02
C VAL A 613 -11.49 18.90 19.10
N VAL A 614 -11.47 18.07 18.07
CA VAL A 614 -12.14 16.76 18.09
C VAL A 614 -11.11 15.66 18.22
N VAL A 615 -11.36 14.73 19.14
CA VAL A 615 -10.52 13.56 19.39
C VAL A 615 -11.30 12.28 19.16
N GLY A 616 -10.64 11.29 18.58
CA GLY A 616 -11.15 9.94 18.38
C GLY A 616 -10.16 8.90 18.94
N GLY A 617 -10.67 7.77 19.42
CA GLY A 617 -9.80 6.75 19.99
C GLY A 617 -10.54 5.59 20.65
N ASP A 618 -9.92 5.04 21.72
CA ASP A 618 -10.42 3.88 22.48
C ASP A 618 -11.22 4.27 23.75
N PHE A 619 -11.34 5.54 24.02
CA PHE A 619 -11.90 6.06 25.28
C PHE A 619 -13.44 5.99 25.31
N THR A 620 -13.97 5.91 26.54
CA THR A 620 -15.42 5.97 26.82
C THR A 620 -15.80 7.16 27.69
N VAL A 621 -14.82 7.93 28.17
CA VAL A 621 -15.02 9.12 29.00
C VAL A 621 -14.07 10.23 28.54
N ALA A 622 -14.57 11.45 28.42
CA ALA A 622 -13.80 12.66 28.16
C ALA A 622 -14.14 13.70 29.23
N GLY A 623 -13.14 14.11 30.01
CA GLY A 623 -13.39 14.90 31.22
C GLY A 623 -14.29 14.12 32.19
N ILE A 624 -15.48 14.66 32.46
CA ILE A 624 -16.53 14.02 33.27
C ILE A 624 -17.68 13.45 32.39
N ALA A 625 -17.64 13.68 31.08
CA ALA A 625 -18.70 13.27 30.18
C ALA A 625 -18.48 11.82 29.70
N THR A 626 -19.53 11.02 29.66
CA THR A 626 -19.52 9.71 28.96
C THR A 626 -19.46 9.98 27.47
N ALA A 627 -18.32 9.64 26.83
CA ALA A 627 -18.07 9.91 25.42
C ALA A 627 -17.60 8.61 24.72
N SER A 628 -18.43 8.04 23.91
CA SER A 628 -18.17 6.78 23.22
C SER A 628 -17.22 7.00 22.03
N ARG A 629 -15.91 6.85 22.24
CA ARG A 629 -14.82 6.84 21.25
C ARG A 629 -14.55 8.16 20.52
N ILE A 630 -15.40 9.17 20.68
CA ILE A 630 -15.27 10.48 20.05
C ILE A 630 -15.78 11.61 20.98
N ALA A 631 -15.03 12.69 21.08
CA ALA A 631 -15.39 13.86 21.92
C ALA A 631 -14.84 15.14 21.33
N GLN A 632 -15.44 16.26 21.70
CA GLN A 632 -15.04 17.62 21.32
C GLN A 632 -14.65 18.45 22.55
N TRP A 633 -13.57 19.18 22.44
CA TRP A 633 -13.12 20.20 23.38
C TRP A 633 -13.36 21.59 22.80
N ASP A 634 -14.11 22.45 23.48
CA ASP A 634 -14.47 23.80 23.02
C ASP A 634 -13.56 24.92 23.53
N GLY A 635 -12.49 24.56 24.25
CA GLY A 635 -11.60 25.49 24.94
C GLY A 635 -11.79 25.48 26.44
N MET A 636 -12.96 25.07 26.95
CA MET A 636 -13.31 25.06 28.40
C MET A 636 -13.81 23.70 28.88
N ALA A 637 -14.58 22.99 28.07
CA ALA A 637 -15.23 21.74 28.47
C ALA A 637 -15.21 20.68 27.34
N TRP A 638 -15.29 19.42 27.76
CA TRP A 638 -15.52 18.29 26.87
C TRP A 638 -17.01 18.10 26.62
N SER A 639 -17.36 17.85 25.39
CA SER A 639 -18.72 17.49 24.95
C SER A 639 -18.69 16.27 24.02
N THR A 640 -19.84 15.60 23.87
CA THR A 640 -19.97 14.37 23.11
C THR A 640 -20.53 14.62 21.72
N TYR A 641 -20.27 13.69 20.82
CA TYR A 641 -20.90 13.63 19.46
C TYR A 641 -22.11 12.69 19.49
N GLY A 642 -23.26 13.17 19.97
CA GLY A 642 -24.44 12.32 20.18
C GLY A 642 -24.08 11.08 21.01
N ALA A 643 -24.51 9.88 20.60
CA ALA A 643 -24.17 8.61 21.24
C ALA A 643 -22.75 8.10 20.87
N GLY A 644 -22.02 8.77 19.99
CA GLY A 644 -20.66 8.38 19.58
C GLY A 644 -20.61 7.12 18.72
N CYS A 645 -19.47 6.40 18.77
CA CYS A 645 -19.26 5.13 18.06
C CYS A 645 -19.16 3.96 19.03
N ASN A 646 -19.61 2.76 18.62
CA ASN A 646 -19.55 1.56 19.47
C ASN A 646 -18.16 0.87 19.47
N GLY A 647 -17.23 1.27 18.60
CA GLY A 647 -15.87 0.74 18.48
C GLY A 647 -14.84 1.87 18.26
N PRO A 648 -13.52 1.54 18.27
CA PRO A 648 -12.43 2.50 18.17
C PRO A 648 -12.51 3.39 16.92
N VAL A 649 -12.25 4.70 17.11
CA VAL A 649 -12.10 5.67 16.04
C VAL A 649 -10.61 5.84 15.71
N HIS A 650 -10.24 5.57 14.46
CA HIS A 650 -8.85 5.59 13.98
C HIS A 650 -8.50 6.81 13.13
N GLY A 651 -9.47 7.38 12.42
CA GLY A 651 -9.27 8.53 11.54
C GLY A 651 -10.41 9.55 11.64
N LEU A 652 -10.04 10.82 11.53
CA LEU A 652 -10.94 11.97 11.55
C LEU A 652 -10.55 12.93 10.43
N ALA A 653 -11.52 13.48 9.73
CA ALA A 653 -11.32 14.59 8.78
C ALA A 653 -12.43 15.63 8.92
N ALA A 654 -12.05 16.87 9.21
CA ALA A 654 -12.95 18.02 9.14
C ALA A 654 -13.18 18.36 7.66
N LEU A 655 -14.41 18.33 7.21
CA LEU A 655 -14.78 18.54 5.81
C LEU A 655 -15.09 20.02 5.54
N ARG A 656 -14.88 20.44 4.31
CA ARG A 656 -15.10 21.83 3.87
C ARG A 656 -16.54 22.31 4.04
N ASP A 657 -17.50 21.40 4.04
CA ASP A 657 -18.91 21.70 4.28
C ASP A 657 -19.27 21.86 5.77
N GLY A 658 -18.27 21.77 6.67
CA GLY A 658 -18.41 21.89 8.11
C GLY A 658 -18.79 20.58 8.82
N SER A 659 -18.96 19.49 8.09
CA SER A 659 -19.21 18.18 8.68
C SER A 659 -17.89 17.48 9.04
N LEU A 660 -17.97 16.33 9.73
CA LEU A 660 -16.83 15.54 10.17
C LEU A 660 -16.94 14.11 9.63
N ALA A 661 -15.96 13.67 8.87
CA ALA A 661 -15.83 12.26 8.51
C ALA A 661 -15.10 11.50 9.62
N VAL A 662 -15.61 10.32 9.97
CA VAL A 662 -15.13 9.47 11.07
C VAL A 662 -14.98 8.04 10.56
N VAL A 663 -13.79 7.49 10.73
CA VAL A 663 -13.48 6.11 10.31
C VAL A 663 -12.80 5.34 11.43
N GLY A 664 -12.94 4.00 11.43
CA GLY A 664 -12.36 3.21 12.51
C GLY A 664 -12.69 1.72 12.43
N ASP A 665 -12.82 1.11 13.61
CA ASP A 665 -13.27 -0.28 13.77
C ASP A 665 -14.57 -0.34 14.60
N PHE A 666 -15.56 0.37 14.14
CA PHE A 666 -16.91 0.40 14.72
C PHE A 666 -17.94 -0.13 13.73
N THR A 667 -19.06 -0.64 14.26
CA THR A 667 -20.19 -1.13 13.46
C THR A 667 -21.44 -0.24 13.61
N ALA A 668 -21.41 0.73 14.52
CA ALA A 668 -22.48 1.68 14.71
C ALA A 668 -21.96 3.06 15.14
N ALA A 669 -22.62 4.11 14.64
CA ALA A 669 -22.41 5.49 15.02
C ALA A 669 -23.75 6.15 15.35
N GLY A 670 -23.85 6.86 16.48
CA GLY A 670 -25.10 7.46 16.95
C GLY A 670 -26.20 6.47 17.28
N GLY A 671 -25.86 5.18 17.51
CA GLY A 671 -26.83 4.10 17.74
C GLY A 671 -27.38 3.47 16.45
N ALA A 672 -27.08 4.02 15.27
CA ALA A 672 -27.47 3.45 13.98
C ALA A 672 -26.33 2.64 13.34
N PRO A 673 -26.64 1.57 12.55
CA PRO A 673 -25.61 0.82 11.84
C PRO A 673 -24.76 1.72 10.94
N ALA A 674 -23.43 1.63 11.10
CA ALA A 674 -22.45 2.35 10.29
C ALA A 674 -21.15 1.55 10.35
N ASN A 675 -20.88 0.71 9.35
CA ASN A 675 -19.73 -0.18 9.35
C ASN A 675 -18.44 0.61 9.00
N ARG A 676 -17.69 1.01 10.03
CA ARG A 676 -16.32 1.58 9.97
C ARG A 676 -16.19 2.93 9.29
N ALA A 677 -17.26 3.49 8.71
CA ALA A 677 -17.26 4.79 8.06
C ALA A 677 -18.58 5.53 8.30
N ALA A 678 -18.50 6.70 8.89
CA ALA A 678 -19.65 7.54 9.22
C ALA A 678 -19.31 9.03 9.04
N ARG A 679 -20.35 9.86 8.92
CA ARG A 679 -20.25 11.31 8.85
C ARG A 679 -21.14 11.94 9.93
N TRP A 680 -20.61 12.92 10.63
CA TRP A 680 -21.38 13.79 11.51
C TRP A 680 -21.70 15.10 10.80
N THR A 681 -22.97 15.42 10.63
CA THR A 681 -23.45 16.60 9.86
C THR A 681 -23.50 17.89 10.66
N GLY A 682 -23.05 17.87 11.91
CA GLY A 682 -23.24 18.95 12.88
C GLY A 682 -24.38 18.67 13.87
N THR A 683 -25.37 17.87 13.48
CA THR A 683 -26.55 17.54 14.29
C THR A 683 -26.83 16.03 14.37
N ALA A 684 -26.48 15.26 13.36
CA ALA A 684 -26.81 13.83 13.27
C ALA A 684 -25.68 13.01 12.66
N TRP A 685 -25.64 11.73 13.03
CA TRP A 685 -24.80 10.73 12.39
C TRP A 685 -25.43 10.19 11.11
N GLN A 686 -24.62 10.02 10.09
CA GLN A 686 -24.96 9.38 8.83
C GLN A 686 -23.94 8.31 8.50
N ALA A 687 -24.37 7.11 8.16
CA ALA A 687 -23.50 6.08 7.62
C ALA A 687 -23.03 6.48 6.21
N LEU A 688 -21.79 6.20 5.88
CA LEU A 688 -21.28 6.31 4.51
C LEU A 688 -21.56 4.99 3.77
N GLY A 689 -22.76 4.87 3.21
CA GLY A 689 -23.26 3.67 2.55
C GLY A 689 -23.30 2.45 3.49
N ALA A 690 -23.07 1.25 2.97
CA ALA A 690 -23.00 0.03 3.77
C ALA A 690 -21.67 -0.13 4.54
N GLY A 691 -20.70 0.76 4.32
CA GLY A 691 -19.40 0.75 4.98
C GLY A 691 -18.48 -0.39 4.56
N ALA A 692 -17.37 -0.61 5.30
CA ALA A 692 -16.30 -1.54 4.97
C ALA A 692 -16.43 -2.89 5.72
N ASP A 693 -15.88 -3.97 5.13
CA ASP A 693 -15.83 -5.31 5.73
C ASP A 693 -14.73 -5.45 6.82
N ALA A 694 -13.71 -4.58 6.82
CA ALA A 694 -12.66 -4.56 7.83
C ALA A 694 -12.21 -3.12 8.15
N LEU A 695 -11.26 -2.96 9.08
CA LEU A 695 -10.75 -1.71 9.62
C LEU A 695 -10.48 -0.65 8.54
N VAL A 696 -11.02 0.54 8.73
CA VAL A 696 -10.65 1.77 8.01
C VAL A 696 -9.76 2.61 8.92
N SER A 697 -8.51 2.84 8.48
CA SER A 697 -7.46 3.47 9.30
C SER A 697 -7.33 4.97 9.07
N ALA A 698 -7.57 5.41 7.83
CA ALA A 698 -7.32 6.79 7.39
C ALA A 698 -8.47 7.30 6.52
N VAL A 699 -8.70 8.60 6.58
CA VAL A 699 -9.67 9.33 5.72
C VAL A 699 -9.07 10.67 5.30
N HIS A 700 -9.30 11.05 4.04
CA HIS A 700 -8.81 12.31 3.46
C HIS A 700 -9.86 12.90 2.52
N GLU A 701 -10.12 14.20 2.61
CA GLU A 701 -10.99 14.91 1.68
C GLU A 701 -10.20 15.37 0.46
N LEU A 702 -10.62 14.92 -0.72
CA LEU A 702 -10.04 15.32 -1.99
C LEU A 702 -10.43 16.77 -2.37
N ALA A 703 -9.83 17.31 -3.45
CA ALA A 703 -10.07 18.66 -3.90
C ALA A 703 -11.51 18.93 -4.33
N ASP A 704 -12.15 17.93 -4.87
CA ASP A 704 -13.53 17.94 -5.36
C ASP A 704 -14.59 17.78 -4.25
N GLY A 705 -14.15 17.45 -3.03
CA GLY A 705 -15.01 17.22 -1.87
C GLY A 705 -15.31 15.74 -1.64
N ASP A 706 -14.82 14.84 -2.48
CA ASP A 706 -14.91 13.41 -2.28
C ASP A 706 -14.03 12.93 -1.13
N LEU A 707 -14.37 11.79 -0.55
CA LEU A 707 -13.55 11.19 0.51
C LEU A 707 -12.75 10.02 -0.05
N LEU A 708 -11.45 10.04 0.22
CA LEU A 708 -10.58 8.89 0.06
C LEU A 708 -10.42 8.21 1.41
N VAL A 709 -10.69 6.92 1.47
CA VAL A 709 -10.50 6.12 2.70
C VAL A 709 -9.51 5.00 2.47
N GLY A 710 -8.73 4.70 3.50
CA GLY A 710 -7.72 3.66 3.48
C GLY A 710 -7.77 2.78 4.71
N GLY A 711 -7.41 1.49 4.59
CA GLY A 711 -7.48 0.56 5.70
C GLY A 711 -6.93 -0.82 5.39
N ARG A 712 -7.63 -1.86 5.90
CA ARG A 712 -7.32 -3.29 5.67
C ARG A 712 -8.49 -4.04 5.03
N PHE A 713 -9.47 -3.30 4.54
CA PHE A 713 -10.68 -3.90 3.97
C PHE A 713 -10.42 -4.46 2.55
N ALA A 714 -11.14 -5.51 2.20
CA ALA A 714 -11.19 -6.05 0.84
C ALA A 714 -12.40 -5.51 0.06
N SER A 715 -13.46 -5.10 0.78
CA SER A 715 -14.65 -4.52 0.16
C SER A 715 -15.25 -3.40 1.01
N ILE A 716 -15.89 -2.45 0.35
CA ILE A 716 -16.61 -1.34 0.99
C ILE A 716 -17.88 -1.01 0.19
N GLY A 717 -19.04 -0.94 0.87
CA GLY A 717 -20.31 -0.67 0.20
C GLY A 717 -20.73 -1.72 -0.82
N GLY A 718 -20.20 -2.95 -0.74
CA GLY A 718 -20.41 -4.01 -1.73
C GLY A 718 -19.49 -3.92 -2.96
N VAL A 719 -18.60 -2.94 -3.01
CA VAL A 719 -17.58 -2.78 -4.06
C VAL A 719 -16.29 -3.45 -3.60
N ALA A 720 -15.70 -4.32 -4.43
CA ALA A 720 -14.35 -4.83 -4.21
C ALA A 720 -13.35 -3.66 -4.36
N ALA A 721 -12.60 -3.37 -3.28
CA ALA A 721 -11.73 -2.21 -3.22
C ALA A 721 -10.59 -2.51 -2.23
N ASP A 722 -9.51 -3.12 -2.70
CA ASP A 722 -8.41 -3.59 -1.87
C ASP A 722 -7.74 -2.43 -1.12
N ALA A 723 -8.08 -2.29 0.17
CA ALA A 723 -7.55 -1.39 1.16
C ALA A 723 -7.68 0.13 0.88
N ILE A 724 -8.25 0.55 -0.27
CA ILE A 724 -8.46 1.96 -0.63
C ILE A 724 -9.73 2.13 -1.47
N ALA A 725 -10.55 3.13 -1.14
CA ALA A 725 -11.78 3.44 -1.86
C ALA A 725 -12.09 4.93 -1.85
N ARG A 726 -12.91 5.37 -2.81
CA ARG A 726 -13.41 6.74 -2.95
C ARG A 726 -14.93 6.76 -2.70
N TRP A 727 -15.37 7.73 -1.90
CA TRP A 727 -16.79 8.04 -1.67
C TRP A 727 -17.18 9.30 -2.41
N ASN A 728 -18.09 9.18 -3.37
CA ASN A 728 -18.61 10.27 -4.17
C ASN A 728 -20.15 10.19 -4.22
N ALA A 729 -20.82 11.32 -4.01
CA ALA A 729 -22.26 11.51 -4.23
C ALA A 729 -23.18 10.42 -3.63
N GLY A 730 -22.76 9.76 -2.55
CA GLY A 730 -23.55 8.72 -1.89
C GLY A 730 -23.20 7.28 -2.28
N ALA A 731 -22.14 7.08 -3.09
CA ALA A 731 -21.68 5.77 -3.53
C ALA A 731 -20.18 5.55 -3.30
N TRP A 732 -19.77 4.31 -3.07
CA TRP A 732 -18.38 3.87 -3.04
C TRP A 732 -17.90 3.43 -4.42
N SER A 733 -16.66 3.70 -4.73
CA SER A 733 -15.95 3.20 -5.91
C SER A 733 -14.53 2.74 -5.55
N ALA A 734 -14.03 1.77 -6.29
CA ALA A 734 -12.63 1.33 -6.17
C ALA A 734 -11.68 2.39 -6.73
N VAL A 735 -10.46 2.42 -6.23
CA VAL A 735 -9.37 3.28 -6.72
C VAL A 735 -8.36 2.39 -7.47
N GLY A 736 -8.56 2.22 -8.77
CA GLY A 736 -7.82 1.25 -9.57
C GLY A 736 -7.97 -0.17 -9.02
N ALA A 737 -6.90 -0.96 -9.04
CA ALA A 737 -6.87 -2.30 -8.43
C ALA A 737 -6.51 -2.27 -6.92
N GLY A 738 -6.51 -1.10 -6.28
CA GLY A 738 -6.20 -0.97 -4.84
C GLY A 738 -4.74 -1.20 -4.47
N VAL A 739 -4.50 -1.58 -3.20
CA VAL A 739 -3.16 -1.90 -2.69
C VAL A 739 -3.15 -3.25 -1.97
N THR A 740 -2.06 -4.01 -2.12
CA THR A 740 -1.91 -5.33 -1.48
C THR A 740 -1.38 -5.18 -0.05
N GLY A 741 -2.28 -4.96 0.91
CA GLY A 741 -1.90 -4.78 2.32
C GLY A 741 -2.79 -3.78 3.04
N SER A 742 -2.23 -2.78 3.71
CA SER A 742 -3.00 -1.77 4.43
C SER A 742 -2.53 -0.35 4.14
N VAL A 743 -3.48 0.58 3.97
CA VAL A 743 -3.23 2.02 3.90
C VAL A 743 -3.37 2.64 5.29
N GLN A 744 -2.42 3.48 5.69
CA GLN A 744 -2.36 4.09 7.02
C GLN A 744 -2.34 5.62 6.97
N ALA A 745 -1.89 6.22 5.86
CA ALA A 745 -1.73 7.67 5.75
C ALA A 745 -1.98 8.17 4.33
N PHE A 746 -2.53 9.37 4.26
CA PHE A 746 -2.65 10.17 3.04
C PHE A 746 -2.04 11.56 3.24
N ALA A 747 -1.44 12.10 2.19
CA ALA A 747 -1.10 13.52 2.12
C ALA A 747 -1.22 14.01 0.68
N ARG A 748 -1.78 15.22 0.52
CA ARG A 748 -1.96 15.83 -0.79
C ARG A 748 -0.91 16.91 -1.02
N ARG A 749 -0.34 16.94 -2.20
CA ARG A 749 0.53 18.02 -2.68
C ARG A 749 -0.29 19.15 -3.31
N ALA A 750 0.36 20.32 -3.47
CA ALA A 750 -0.24 21.48 -4.12
C ALA A 750 -0.63 21.23 -5.60
N ASP A 751 0.09 20.33 -6.29
CA ASP A 751 -0.17 19.91 -7.67
C ASP A 751 -1.35 18.91 -7.81
N GLY A 752 -2.01 18.56 -6.72
CA GLY A 752 -3.15 17.65 -6.69
C GLY A 752 -2.81 16.17 -6.47
N GLN A 753 -1.54 15.77 -6.62
CA GLN A 753 -1.13 14.39 -6.37
C GLN A 753 -1.36 13.99 -4.91
N VAL A 754 -1.80 12.73 -4.69
CA VAL A 754 -2.01 12.18 -3.34
C VAL A 754 -0.95 11.14 -3.05
N ALA A 755 -0.18 11.38 -2.00
CA ALA A 755 0.76 10.41 -1.44
C ALA A 755 0.01 9.42 -0.54
N ILE A 756 0.28 8.14 -0.70
CA ILE A 756 -0.34 7.05 0.05
C ILE A 756 0.77 6.29 0.79
N GLY A 757 0.63 6.17 2.09
CA GLY A 757 1.56 5.44 2.95
C GLY A 757 0.88 4.30 3.70
N GLY A 758 1.64 3.24 4.00
CA GLY A 758 1.08 2.13 4.72
C GLY A 758 2.01 0.92 4.85
N ALA A 759 1.41 -0.22 5.16
CA ALA A 759 2.06 -1.52 5.18
C ALA A 759 1.53 -2.35 4.01
N PHE A 760 2.05 -2.08 2.81
CA PHE A 760 1.63 -2.77 1.58
C PHE A 760 2.84 -3.10 0.68
N GLY A 761 2.70 -4.08 -0.17
CA GLY A 761 3.73 -4.54 -1.09
C GLY A 761 3.52 -4.12 -2.53
N GLY A 762 2.30 -3.75 -2.90
CA GLY A 762 1.94 -3.33 -4.25
C GLY A 762 0.79 -2.36 -4.29
N ALA A 763 0.74 -1.56 -5.35
CA ALA A 763 -0.33 -0.62 -5.66
C ALA A 763 -0.73 -0.76 -7.14
N ASN A 764 -2.03 -0.88 -7.40
CA ASN A 764 -2.61 -1.09 -8.75
C ASN A 764 -1.96 -2.25 -9.51
N GLY A 765 -1.69 -3.37 -8.81
CA GLY A 765 -1.02 -4.53 -9.42
C GLY A 765 0.47 -4.36 -9.70
N GLN A 766 1.06 -3.20 -9.37
CA GLN A 766 2.48 -2.93 -9.51
C GLN A 766 3.20 -2.93 -8.15
N ALA A 767 4.48 -3.26 -8.14
CA ALA A 767 5.26 -3.22 -6.91
C ALA A 767 5.40 -1.78 -6.40
N SER A 768 4.97 -1.56 -5.16
CA SER A 768 5.14 -0.30 -4.46
C SER A 768 5.12 -0.58 -2.98
N THR A 769 6.30 -0.71 -2.37
CA THR A 769 6.38 -1.10 -0.96
C THR A 769 6.20 0.11 -0.06
N GLY A 770 5.19 0.07 0.79
CA GLY A 770 4.92 1.02 1.86
C GLY A 770 4.54 2.44 1.43
N PHE A 771 4.76 2.82 0.16
CA PHE A 771 4.47 4.15 -0.36
C PHE A 771 4.09 4.10 -1.85
N ALA A 772 3.14 4.93 -2.27
CA ALA A 772 2.75 5.11 -3.68
C ALA A 772 2.20 6.51 -3.93
N TRP A 773 2.25 6.97 -5.17
CA TRP A 773 1.55 8.16 -5.63
C TRP A 773 0.26 7.76 -6.35
N LEU A 774 -0.81 8.46 -6.04
CA LEU A 774 -2.02 8.48 -6.85
C LEU A 774 -2.00 9.76 -7.68
N VAL A 775 -1.88 9.61 -8.99
CA VAL A 775 -1.79 10.71 -9.95
C VAL A 775 -2.91 10.60 -10.96
N SER A 776 -3.45 11.73 -11.41
CA SER A 776 -4.35 11.73 -12.55
C SER A 776 -3.54 11.93 -13.84
N THR A 777 -3.75 11.07 -14.82
CA THR A 777 -3.13 11.21 -16.15
C THR A 777 -3.74 12.38 -16.93
N CYS A 778 -4.89 12.86 -16.49
CA CYS A 778 -5.57 14.02 -17.04
C CYS A 778 -5.76 15.07 -15.96
N ALA A 779 -4.69 15.76 -15.65
CA ALA A 779 -4.71 16.81 -14.64
C ALA A 779 -5.68 17.94 -15.05
N ALA A 780 -6.62 18.28 -14.17
CA ALA A 780 -7.39 19.49 -14.30
C ALA A 780 -6.46 20.70 -14.14
N THR A 781 -6.62 21.71 -14.96
CA THR A 781 -5.84 22.95 -14.87
C THR A 781 -6.74 24.17 -14.88
N VAL A 782 -6.29 25.26 -14.26
CA VAL A 782 -6.94 26.57 -14.34
C VAL A 782 -5.87 27.64 -14.52
N ALA A 783 -6.08 28.53 -15.48
CA ALA A 783 -5.24 29.67 -15.72
C ALA A 783 -6.09 30.95 -15.78
N ALA A 784 -5.66 32.01 -15.12
CA ALA A 784 -6.24 33.34 -15.27
C ALA A 784 -5.75 34.01 -16.54
N GLY A 785 -6.64 34.62 -17.30
CA GLY A 785 -6.38 35.33 -18.55
C GLY A 785 -6.82 36.77 -18.50
N GLY A 786 -5.87 37.70 -18.65
CA GLY A 786 -6.12 39.14 -18.63
C GLY A 786 -6.49 39.67 -17.25
N THR A 787 -6.69 40.98 -17.19
CA THR A 787 -7.22 41.69 -16.03
C THR A 787 -8.68 42.04 -16.26
N GLY A 788 -9.50 41.99 -15.22
CA GLY A 788 -10.83 42.54 -15.23
C GLY A 788 -10.81 44.05 -15.37
N CYS A 789 -11.90 44.69 -15.83
CA CYS A 789 -12.01 46.11 -15.73
C CYS A 789 -12.67 46.51 -14.41
N PRO A 790 -12.11 47.47 -13.66
CA PRO A 790 -12.59 47.83 -12.32
C PRO A 790 -13.99 48.41 -12.37
N GLY A 791 -14.83 47.99 -11.44
CA GLY A 791 -16.12 48.57 -11.12
C GLY A 791 -16.06 49.49 -9.91
N SER A 792 -17.20 49.95 -9.43
CA SER A 792 -17.31 50.80 -8.23
C SER A 792 -16.80 50.11 -6.95
N GLY A 793 -16.68 48.78 -6.95
CA GLY A 793 -16.15 47.97 -5.83
C GLY A 793 -14.66 47.71 -5.86
N GLY A 794 -13.94 48.15 -6.92
CA GLY A 794 -12.52 47.90 -7.14
C GLY A 794 -12.20 47.00 -8.33
N GLY A 795 -11.16 46.25 -8.28
CA GLY A 795 -10.79 45.22 -9.29
C GLY A 795 -11.73 44.03 -9.21
N ASN A 796 -12.40 43.70 -10.30
CA ASN A 796 -13.29 42.54 -10.38
C ASN A 796 -12.48 41.25 -10.53
N ASP A 797 -11.96 40.69 -9.44
CA ASP A 797 -11.12 39.49 -9.44
C ASP A 797 -11.96 38.23 -9.42
N TYR A 798 -11.74 37.32 -10.35
CA TYR A 798 -12.40 36.03 -10.46
C TYR A 798 -11.36 34.91 -10.35
N ALA A 799 -11.50 34.03 -9.38
CA ALA A 799 -10.56 32.99 -9.08
C ALA A 799 -11.23 31.64 -8.84
N ALA A 800 -10.58 30.58 -9.25
CA ALA A 800 -11.00 29.22 -8.94
C ALA A 800 -10.65 28.88 -7.48
N ARG A 801 -11.56 28.17 -6.83
CA ARG A 801 -11.40 27.63 -5.47
C ARG A 801 -10.95 26.19 -5.48
N ASN A 802 -11.23 25.46 -6.55
CA ASN A 802 -10.77 24.10 -6.81
C ASN A 802 -10.56 23.89 -8.31
N LEU A 803 -10.02 22.74 -8.68
CA LEU A 803 -9.84 22.34 -10.08
C LEU A 803 -11.12 21.70 -10.65
N PRO A 804 -11.35 21.80 -11.98
CA PRO A 804 -12.52 21.26 -12.65
C PRO A 804 -12.37 19.76 -12.93
N TRP A 805 -12.78 18.91 -12.00
CA TRP A 805 -12.75 17.46 -12.15
C TRP A 805 -14.11 16.89 -12.59
N THR A 806 -14.12 15.85 -13.43
CA THR A 806 -15.36 15.11 -13.74
C THR A 806 -15.97 14.55 -12.47
N GLY A 807 -17.29 14.49 -12.38
CA GLY A 807 -18.02 14.06 -11.20
C GLY A 807 -17.97 15.03 -10.01
N GLY A 808 -17.20 16.12 -10.12
CA GLY A 808 -17.03 17.11 -9.06
C GLY A 808 -17.83 18.40 -9.31
N THR A 809 -17.81 19.27 -8.31
CA THR A 809 -18.34 20.65 -8.45
C THR A 809 -17.16 21.61 -8.59
N TYR A 810 -17.03 22.22 -9.76
CA TYR A 810 -16.06 23.30 -10.00
C TYR A 810 -16.55 24.57 -9.32
N ARG A 811 -15.78 25.07 -8.37
CA ARG A 811 -16.15 26.23 -7.53
C ARG A 811 -15.26 27.41 -7.83
N LEU A 812 -15.87 28.55 -7.99
CA LEU A 812 -15.20 29.81 -8.28
C LEU A 812 -15.70 30.90 -7.34
N ARG A 813 -14.87 31.88 -7.08
CA ARG A 813 -15.23 33.04 -6.30
C ARG A 813 -14.75 34.32 -6.96
N ALA A 814 -15.64 35.28 -7.04
CA ALA A 814 -15.30 36.65 -7.41
C ALA A 814 -15.27 37.54 -6.17
N THR A 815 -14.35 38.49 -6.14
CA THR A 815 -14.18 39.48 -5.08
C THR A 815 -13.89 40.85 -5.67
N GLY A 816 -14.02 41.91 -4.87
CA GLY A 816 -13.88 43.29 -5.34
C GLY A 816 -15.05 43.75 -6.22
N LEU A 817 -16.18 43.06 -6.16
CA LEU A 817 -17.34 43.35 -6.97
C LEU A 817 -18.11 44.58 -6.39
N PRO A 818 -18.87 45.33 -7.23
CA PRO A 818 -19.76 46.36 -6.76
C PRO A 818 -20.78 45.82 -5.74
N ALA A 819 -21.04 46.57 -4.69
CA ALA A 819 -21.96 46.13 -3.62
C ALA A 819 -23.40 45.89 -4.10
N PHE A 820 -23.80 46.57 -5.18
CA PHE A 820 -25.09 46.42 -5.86
C PHE A 820 -24.83 46.14 -7.34
N ALA A 821 -24.93 44.86 -7.71
CA ALA A 821 -24.74 44.44 -9.10
C ALA A 821 -25.52 43.13 -9.38
N PHE A 822 -25.93 42.99 -10.64
CA PHE A 822 -26.30 41.69 -11.18
C PHE A 822 -25.08 41.15 -11.95
N ALA A 823 -24.71 39.93 -11.73
CA ALA A 823 -23.64 39.26 -12.44
C ALA A 823 -24.22 38.30 -13.48
N VAL A 824 -23.71 38.35 -14.70
CA VAL A 824 -23.92 37.31 -15.71
C VAL A 824 -22.64 36.48 -15.76
N VAL A 825 -22.75 35.23 -15.35
CA VAL A 825 -21.67 34.26 -15.50
C VAL A 825 -21.65 33.82 -16.96
N VAL A 826 -20.64 34.19 -17.68
CA VAL A 826 -20.44 33.80 -19.09
C VAL A 826 -19.49 32.59 -19.12
N THR A 827 -19.99 31.47 -19.62
CA THR A 827 -19.18 30.25 -19.84
C THR A 827 -19.12 29.96 -21.34
N GLY A 828 -17.93 29.76 -21.85
CA GLY A 828 -17.71 29.51 -23.26
C GLY A 828 -16.64 28.48 -23.55
N PHE A 829 -16.63 27.95 -24.77
CA PHE A 829 -15.68 26.94 -25.23
C PHE A 829 -14.57 27.53 -26.08
N SER A 830 -14.69 28.79 -26.50
CA SER A 830 -13.70 29.51 -27.29
C SER A 830 -13.30 30.85 -26.64
N ALA A 831 -12.13 31.34 -26.99
CA ALA A 831 -11.71 32.68 -26.62
C ALA A 831 -12.43 33.68 -27.49
N ALA A 832 -12.87 34.80 -26.89
CA ALA A 832 -13.40 35.97 -27.57
C ALA A 832 -12.48 37.16 -27.27
N ASN A 833 -12.60 38.20 -28.02
CA ASN A 833 -11.93 39.49 -27.79
C ASN A 833 -12.82 40.61 -28.28
N VAL A 834 -13.98 40.76 -27.62
CA VAL A 834 -14.98 41.73 -28.02
C VAL A 834 -14.99 42.88 -27.02
N PRO A 835 -14.75 44.13 -27.45
CA PRO A 835 -14.94 45.28 -26.57
C PRO A 835 -16.36 45.28 -26.01
N LEU A 836 -16.51 45.34 -24.67
CA LEU A 836 -17.79 45.26 -24.01
C LEU A 836 -18.73 46.37 -24.44
N ALA A 837 -18.18 47.54 -24.71
CA ALA A 837 -18.94 48.69 -25.19
C ALA A 837 -19.69 48.48 -26.53
N LEU A 838 -19.20 47.53 -27.35
CA LEU A 838 -19.87 47.15 -28.60
C LEU A 838 -20.99 46.14 -28.35
N ALA A 839 -20.89 45.31 -27.30
CA ALA A 839 -21.85 44.29 -26.98
C ALA A 839 -22.94 44.78 -26.01
N LEU A 840 -22.54 45.58 -25.02
CA LEU A 840 -23.39 46.05 -23.92
C LEU A 840 -23.06 47.51 -23.54
N PRO A 841 -23.55 48.52 -24.26
CA PRO A 841 -23.38 49.91 -23.84
C PRO A 841 -24.33 50.25 -22.66
N PRO A 842 -23.98 51.17 -21.73
CA PRO A 842 -22.66 51.78 -21.58
C PRO A 842 -21.69 50.89 -20.82
N SER A 843 -20.48 50.74 -21.35
CA SER A 843 -19.37 50.04 -20.73
C SER A 843 -18.10 50.86 -20.92
N PRO A 844 -17.14 50.85 -19.95
CA PRO A 844 -15.85 51.48 -20.11
C PRO A 844 -15.08 50.92 -21.34
N ALA A 845 -14.38 51.78 -22.05
CA ALA A 845 -13.66 51.40 -23.29
C ALA A 845 -12.59 50.31 -23.08
N ALA A 846 -12.03 50.21 -21.86
CA ALA A 846 -11.03 49.19 -21.51
C ALA A 846 -11.64 47.81 -21.21
N CYS A 847 -12.96 47.67 -21.08
CA CYS A 847 -13.62 46.41 -20.78
C CYS A 847 -13.72 45.53 -22.03
N THR A 848 -13.23 44.29 -21.93
CA THR A 848 -13.25 43.32 -23.03
C THR A 848 -13.86 41.99 -22.58
N LEU A 849 -14.85 41.51 -23.32
CA LEU A 849 -15.37 40.16 -23.20
C LEU A 849 -14.38 39.19 -23.87
N ARG A 850 -13.78 38.31 -23.10
CA ARG A 850 -12.71 37.35 -23.53
C ARG A 850 -13.22 35.94 -23.72
N VAL A 851 -14.48 35.70 -23.40
CA VAL A 851 -15.11 34.37 -23.42
C VAL A 851 -16.28 34.39 -24.38
N SER A 852 -16.40 33.39 -25.25
CA SER A 852 -17.60 33.23 -26.09
C SER A 852 -18.81 32.97 -25.20
N PRO A 853 -19.94 33.66 -25.45
CA PRO A 853 -21.13 33.55 -24.58
C PRO A 853 -21.98 32.34 -24.96
N ASP A 854 -21.39 31.09 -24.82
CA ASP A 854 -22.07 29.87 -25.20
C ASP A 854 -23.13 29.46 -24.15
N LEU A 855 -22.85 29.74 -22.89
CA LEU A 855 -23.76 29.56 -21.76
C LEU A 855 -23.71 30.80 -20.86
N THR A 856 -24.86 31.21 -20.37
CA THR A 856 -24.96 32.36 -19.47
C THR A 856 -25.91 32.05 -18.30
N GLU A 857 -25.47 32.43 -17.09
CA GLU A 857 -26.28 32.32 -15.86
C GLU A 857 -26.31 33.68 -15.14
N VAL A 858 -27.45 34.06 -14.61
CA VAL A 858 -27.60 35.32 -13.88
C VAL A 858 -27.54 35.07 -12.39
N ALA A 859 -26.67 35.81 -11.70
CA ALA A 859 -26.53 35.77 -10.26
C ALA A 859 -26.60 37.17 -9.64
N VAL A 860 -26.94 37.23 -8.36
CA VAL A 860 -26.99 38.49 -7.60
C VAL A 860 -25.72 38.59 -6.75
N VAL A 861 -25.03 39.73 -6.84
CA VAL A 861 -23.86 39.99 -5.99
C VAL A 861 -24.31 40.37 -4.59
N ALA A 862 -23.77 39.69 -3.58
CA ALA A 862 -24.04 39.98 -2.19
C ALA A 862 -22.76 40.35 -1.45
N GLY A 863 -22.71 41.56 -0.86
CA GLY A 863 -21.56 41.98 -0.05
C GLY A 863 -20.23 42.09 -0.80
N GLY A 864 -20.25 42.43 -2.09
CA GLY A 864 -19.03 42.62 -2.90
C GLY A 864 -18.33 41.33 -3.32
N ALA A 865 -18.99 40.18 -3.17
CA ALA A 865 -18.45 38.87 -3.59
C ALA A 865 -19.57 37.99 -4.21
N LEU A 866 -19.16 37.01 -5.02
CA LEU A 866 -20.04 36.04 -5.64
C LEU A 866 -19.35 34.68 -5.68
N ASP A 867 -20.00 33.65 -5.17
CA ASP A 867 -19.60 32.27 -5.33
C ASP A 867 -20.38 31.62 -6.49
N VAL A 868 -19.67 31.04 -7.43
CA VAL A 868 -20.20 30.32 -8.60
C VAL A 868 -19.86 28.86 -8.49
N GLN A 869 -20.81 27.98 -8.81
CA GLN A 869 -20.59 26.52 -8.78
C GLN A 869 -21.09 25.92 -10.09
N LEU A 870 -20.25 25.11 -10.73
CA LEU A 870 -20.57 24.35 -11.93
C LEU A 870 -20.40 22.86 -11.62
N ALA A 871 -21.51 22.11 -11.59
CA ALA A 871 -21.48 20.67 -11.47
C ALA A 871 -20.97 20.06 -12.79
N LEU A 872 -19.89 19.28 -12.72
CA LEU A 872 -19.35 18.57 -13.87
C LEU A 872 -19.80 17.11 -13.80
N PRO A 873 -20.55 16.60 -14.80
CA PRO A 873 -20.95 15.19 -14.83
C PRO A 873 -19.74 14.26 -14.75
N ASP A 874 -19.93 13.10 -14.14
CA ASP A 874 -18.91 12.04 -14.12
C ASP A 874 -18.89 11.32 -15.48
N SER A 875 -18.21 11.94 -16.43
CA SER A 875 -18.13 11.45 -17.81
C SER A 875 -16.74 11.62 -18.39
N PRO A 876 -16.10 10.53 -18.83
CA PRO A 876 -14.81 10.58 -19.51
C PRO A 876 -14.82 11.48 -20.76
N ALA A 877 -15.99 11.70 -21.38
CA ALA A 877 -16.13 12.55 -22.56
C ALA A 877 -15.85 14.04 -22.29
N LEU A 878 -15.86 14.46 -21.01
CA LEU A 878 -15.56 15.83 -20.62
C LEU A 878 -14.07 16.09 -20.39
N VAL A 879 -13.26 15.06 -20.36
CA VAL A 879 -11.83 15.18 -20.07
C VAL A 879 -11.12 15.89 -21.22
N GLY A 880 -10.30 16.87 -20.89
CA GLY A 880 -9.65 17.73 -21.87
C GLY A 880 -10.54 18.87 -22.38
N LEU A 881 -11.84 18.91 -22.00
CA LEU A 881 -12.71 20.02 -22.36
C LEU A 881 -12.15 21.31 -21.74
N VAL A 882 -11.99 22.31 -22.57
CA VAL A 882 -11.53 23.63 -22.16
C VAL A 882 -12.76 24.52 -21.94
N LEU A 883 -12.99 24.86 -20.68
CA LEU A 883 -14.02 25.81 -20.25
C LEU A 883 -13.39 27.17 -20.05
N ARG A 884 -14.02 28.23 -20.56
CA ARG A 884 -13.64 29.60 -20.28
C ARG A 884 -14.77 30.30 -19.56
N GLN A 885 -14.48 31.06 -18.51
CA GLN A 885 -15.47 31.75 -17.72
C GLN A 885 -15.07 33.18 -17.44
N GLN A 886 -16.05 34.08 -17.49
CA GLN A 886 -15.87 35.48 -17.14
C GLN A 886 -17.19 35.99 -16.57
N LEU A 887 -17.14 36.94 -15.65
CA LEU A 887 -18.34 37.65 -15.15
C LEU A 887 -18.51 38.93 -15.92
N VAL A 888 -19.71 39.17 -16.37
CA VAL A 888 -20.20 40.49 -16.79
C VAL A 888 -21.08 41.05 -15.69
N LEU A 889 -20.73 42.24 -15.20
CA LEU A 889 -21.38 42.85 -14.06
C LEU A 889 -22.19 44.03 -14.52
N MET A 890 -23.46 44.03 -14.20
CA MET A 890 -24.37 45.17 -14.41
C MET A 890 -24.52 45.92 -13.10
N GLU A 891 -23.81 47.00 -12.96
CA GLU A 891 -23.78 47.80 -11.74
C GLU A 891 -25.04 48.65 -11.64
N VAL A 892 -25.63 48.73 -10.46
CA VAL A 892 -26.77 49.60 -10.14
C VAL A 892 -26.43 50.45 -8.90
N ASN A 893 -27.00 51.67 -8.85
CA ASN A 893 -26.92 52.53 -7.67
C ASN A 893 -27.90 52.07 -6.56
N ALA A 894 -27.86 52.76 -5.43
CA ALA A 894 -28.74 52.44 -4.28
C ALA A 894 -30.23 52.58 -4.59
N GLN A 895 -30.59 53.30 -5.67
CA GLN A 895 -31.95 53.44 -6.18
C GLN A 895 -32.30 52.42 -7.26
N LEU A 896 -31.47 51.39 -7.47
CA LEU A 896 -31.62 50.35 -8.48
C LEU A 896 -31.59 50.86 -9.93
N GLN A 897 -31.01 52.05 -10.16
CA GLN A 897 -30.80 52.55 -11.52
C GLN A 897 -29.50 52.01 -12.07
N PHE A 898 -29.52 51.63 -13.32
CA PHE A 898 -28.34 51.10 -14.02
C PHE A 898 -27.25 52.19 -14.14
N VAL A 899 -26.00 51.81 -13.83
CA VAL A 899 -24.81 52.69 -13.86
C VAL A 899 -23.89 52.35 -15.05
N GLN A 900 -23.38 51.13 -15.10
CA GLN A 900 -22.47 50.68 -16.12
C GLN A 900 -22.34 49.14 -16.17
N ASN A 901 -21.75 48.62 -17.24
CA ASN A 901 -21.31 47.24 -17.31
C ASN A 901 -19.80 47.13 -17.15
N THR A 902 -19.32 46.18 -16.33
CA THR A 902 -17.90 45.87 -16.16
C THR A 902 -17.64 44.36 -16.28
N VAL A 903 -16.42 43.92 -16.35
CA VAL A 903 -16.07 42.49 -16.46
C VAL A 903 -14.96 42.11 -15.50
N SER A 904 -14.98 40.85 -15.04
CA SER A 904 -13.85 40.22 -14.32
C SER A 904 -12.70 39.86 -15.28
N ASN A 905 -11.57 39.40 -14.72
CA ASN A 905 -10.63 38.61 -15.49
C ASN A 905 -11.31 37.33 -16.01
N ALA A 906 -10.83 36.79 -17.11
CA ALA A 906 -11.25 35.48 -17.63
C ALA A 906 -10.49 34.34 -16.97
N LEU A 907 -11.14 33.23 -16.78
CA LEU A 907 -10.52 31.96 -16.36
C LEU A 907 -10.60 30.96 -17.50
N THR A 908 -9.50 30.26 -17.75
CA THR A 908 -9.44 29.11 -18.66
C THR A 908 -9.18 27.87 -17.84
N ALA A 909 -10.09 26.93 -17.87
CA ALA A 909 -10.04 25.71 -17.09
C ALA A 909 -10.08 24.50 -18.03
N THR A 910 -9.18 23.54 -17.83
CA THR A 910 -9.24 22.23 -18.54
C THR A 910 -9.80 21.19 -17.58
N VAL A 911 -10.86 20.51 -17.99
CA VAL A 911 -11.50 19.47 -17.19
C VAL A 911 -10.58 18.25 -17.14
N GLY A 912 -10.28 17.79 -15.94
CA GLY A 912 -9.53 16.58 -15.68
C GLY A 912 -10.45 15.45 -15.17
N MET A 913 -9.90 14.23 -15.14
CA MET A 913 -10.50 13.09 -14.47
C MET A 913 -9.56 12.60 -13.38
N PHE A 914 -10.11 12.34 -12.20
CA PHE A 914 -9.35 11.85 -11.04
C PHE A 914 -9.72 10.41 -10.70
#